data_dc8cc001caa9ebe70689801e026be638
#
_entry.id   dc8cc001caa9ebe70689801e026be638
#
_cell.length_a   1.000
_cell.length_b   1.000
_cell.length_c   1.000
_cell.angle_alpha   90.00
_cell.angle_beta   90.00
_cell.angle_gamma   90.00
#
_symmetry.space_group_name_H-M   'P 1'
#
loop_
_entity.id
_entity.type
_entity.pdbx_description
1 polymer ?
#
loop_
_entity_poly.entity_id
_entity_poly.type
_entity_poly.pdbx_seq_one_letter_code
_entity_poly.pdbx_strand_id
1 'polypeptide(L)'
;MNIECRTSVYYATLLAVLFAAILAISGCSNPEKTKVAHVEKGEVYLKDEKFQEASLEFRNAIQIDERYAAAHWGLARAFEGLQRFPEAFDELRKTTELDADNFDARVKLGNYYIAGAKGRSDMIAEAERLAKEILQKNANHVEGHILMGSVFYARNEPGKAFAEMNHAIELDPKRVESYLSLARFYIVTNDNATAEETFRRAIGVSYNSGLAHTEYGKFLVQLNRAAEAEAEMSKAVEVEPGNRTSRFVLASYYLVNRRLDKAEVEYKALAEMNKDKPEGRALLADFYSSVNRLDEAINIYKEIITESPDFTQGRYRLGEIMLMRGDTAGATAQIEEILKKDQHDRQALLLRSRVRAQTGESNDLLAAVEDLKEVLIQEPNSRAGLYFMAQANFNLGNIDQARGFAGDLERYYPDYLPAKLMQVQISLASGDLKSASRLSTELIDRVNQTAPDRNSSPQMLAEIKAKAYISRGSAALQQGNTEAARKDFLAAHEVAASDSYPLISLASVALAENKVDEAVGFYENVLAIDGTNFNALSGLIRLYAGKGETSKAHARLDQVLNSYPGNASLHYLKAQAYGFEHNSSQAEVELRRTLELDQNYIAAYSALGALFINTNQQDRAIAEYQKILERRPDNATAYTLIGMLDDSRQNYDAAADSYRKALGKDQNAVIAANNLAWLYAVNGKGNLDEAVRLAQGVVQKNPNIPGFVDTLGWVYYKKGLYGAAVEQLQKAVALDERAAKSGAVSPAPNYHFHLGMALKAKGDKDAARRELEQAMRLGERASFADAAEARSALASL
;
A
#
# COMPACT_ATOMS: atom_id res chain seq x y z
N MET A 1 69.28 -30.74 15.75
CA MET A 1 69.14 -29.69 14.83
C MET A 1 69.14 -30.14 13.34
N ASN A 2 68.62 -31.32 13.03
CA ASN A 2 68.71 -31.92 11.69
C ASN A 2 67.45 -32.74 11.26
N ILE A 3 66.30 -32.55 11.91
CA ILE A 3 65.06 -33.26 11.56
C ILE A 3 63.97 -32.22 11.05
N GLU A 4 64.00 -30.97 11.52
CA GLU A 4 63.03 -29.96 11.09
C GLU A 4 63.25 -29.36 9.69
N CYS A 5 64.49 -29.45 9.18
CA CYS A 5 64.80 -28.91 7.84
C CYS A 5 64.37 -29.86 6.67
N ARG A 6 64.17 -31.16 6.94
CA ARG A 6 63.73 -32.15 5.93
C ARG A 6 62.19 -32.15 5.73
N THR A 7 61.45 -31.90 6.78
CA THR A 7 59.98 -31.83 6.69
C THR A 7 59.50 -30.56 5.97
N SER A 8 60.15 -29.41 6.11
CA SER A 8 59.84 -28.16 5.42
C SER A 8 60.04 -28.23 3.91
N VAL A 9 61.04 -28.93 3.43
CA VAL A 9 61.34 -29.13 2.01
C VAL A 9 60.33 -30.11 1.38
N TYR A 10 59.90 -31.14 2.13
CA TYR A 10 58.84 -32.05 1.63
C TYR A 10 57.47 -31.39 1.51
N TYR A 11 57.10 -30.50 2.47
CA TYR A 11 55.85 -29.72 2.34
C TYR A 11 55.87 -28.68 1.23
N ALA A 12 57.02 -28.04 1.02
CA ALA A 12 57.19 -27.08 -0.07
C ALA A 12 57.16 -27.76 -1.46
N THR A 13 57.76 -28.96 -1.55
CA THR A 13 57.69 -29.75 -2.81
C THR A 13 56.28 -30.36 -3.04
N LEU A 14 55.59 -30.81 -1.99
CA LEU A 14 54.21 -31.28 -2.09
C LEU A 14 53.23 -30.17 -2.47
N LEU A 15 53.39 -28.97 -1.91
CA LEU A 15 52.60 -27.79 -2.27
C LEU A 15 52.91 -27.32 -3.71
N ALA A 16 54.15 -27.35 -4.14
CA ALA A 16 54.52 -27.02 -5.53
C ALA A 16 54.01 -28.05 -6.54
N VAL A 17 53.98 -29.34 -6.20
CA VAL A 17 53.39 -30.40 -7.04
C VAL A 17 51.88 -30.34 -7.04
N LEU A 18 51.24 -30.00 -5.88
CA LEU A 18 49.80 -29.73 -5.85
C LEU A 18 49.42 -28.48 -6.66
N PHE A 19 50.23 -27.44 -6.57
CA PHE A 19 50.02 -26.20 -7.34
C PHE A 19 50.25 -26.43 -8.86
N ALA A 20 51.23 -27.25 -9.21
CA ALA A 20 51.46 -27.66 -10.60
C ALA A 20 50.40 -28.64 -11.09
N ALA A 21 49.86 -29.51 -10.22
CA ALA A 21 48.73 -30.38 -10.56
C ALA A 21 47.42 -29.63 -10.69
N ILE A 22 47.19 -28.58 -9.87
CA ILE A 22 46.03 -27.66 -10.00
C ILE A 22 46.15 -26.83 -11.27
N LEU A 23 47.35 -26.41 -11.67
CA LEU A 23 47.61 -25.74 -12.95
C LEU A 23 47.51 -26.68 -14.15
N ALA A 24 47.76 -28.00 -14.00
CA ALA A 24 47.62 -28.99 -15.06
C ALA A 24 46.20 -29.56 -15.19
N ILE A 25 45.34 -29.39 -14.16
CA ILE A 25 43.91 -29.73 -14.21
C ILE A 25 43.07 -28.52 -14.71
N SER A 26 43.63 -27.33 -14.75
CA SER A 26 43.17 -26.25 -15.61
C SER A 26 43.42 -26.66 -17.08
N GLY A 27 42.74 -27.72 -17.50
CA GLY A 27 42.82 -28.23 -18.84
C GLY A 27 42.65 -27.02 -19.77
N CYS A 28 43.51 -26.91 -20.80
CA CYS A 28 43.44 -25.97 -21.89
C CYS A 28 42.05 -26.00 -22.54
N SER A 29 41.08 -25.42 -21.93
CA SER A 29 39.87 -25.00 -22.62
C SER A 29 40.35 -23.84 -23.49
N ASN A 30 40.44 -24.09 -24.78
CA ASN A 30 40.79 -23.07 -25.75
C ASN A 30 39.76 -21.93 -25.57
N PRO A 31 40.15 -20.72 -25.07
CA PRO A 31 39.21 -19.61 -24.82
C PRO A 31 38.29 -19.35 -25.98
N GLU A 32 38.80 -19.51 -27.21
CA GLU A 32 38.04 -19.38 -28.46
C GLU A 32 36.90 -20.41 -28.56
N LYS A 33 37.16 -21.69 -28.25
CA LYS A 33 36.10 -22.71 -28.26
C LYS A 33 35.11 -22.51 -27.11
N THR A 34 35.56 -22.03 -25.94
CA THR A 34 34.73 -21.85 -24.79
C THR A 34 33.75 -20.70 -24.97
N LYS A 35 34.20 -19.55 -25.55
CA LYS A 35 33.28 -18.42 -25.82
C LYS A 35 32.22 -18.80 -26.86
N VAL A 36 32.62 -19.58 -27.91
CA VAL A 36 31.66 -20.06 -28.93
C VAL A 36 30.63 -21.00 -28.32
N ALA A 37 31.05 -21.95 -27.47
CA ALA A 37 30.15 -22.85 -26.77
C ALA A 37 29.13 -22.12 -25.88
N HIS A 38 29.53 -21.04 -25.19
CA HIS A 38 28.60 -20.19 -24.41
C HIS A 38 27.60 -19.50 -25.33
N VAL A 39 28.01 -18.97 -26.48
CA VAL A 39 27.09 -18.36 -27.46
C VAL A 39 26.11 -19.39 -28.01
N GLU A 40 26.58 -20.57 -28.42
CA GLU A 40 25.71 -21.65 -28.93
C GLU A 40 24.67 -22.06 -27.87
N LYS A 41 25.08 -22.21 -26.62
CA LYS A 41 24.20 -22.52 -25.51
C LYS A 41 23.20 -21.39 -25.23
N GLY A 42 23.67 -20.14 -25.30
CA GLY A 42 22.82 -18.95 -25.17
C GLY A 42 21.75 -18.89 -26.30
N GLU A 43 22.10 -19.25 -27.54
CA GLU A 43 21.17 -19.33 -28.66
C GLU A 43 20.08 -20.41 -28.44
N VAL A 44 20.46 -21.57 -27.89
CA VAL A 44 19.48 -22.59 -27.48
C VAL A 44 18.52 -22.05 -26.43
N TYR A 45 19.03 -21.36 -25.43
CA TYR A 45 18.19 -20.75 -24.40
C TYR A 45 17.28 -19.64 -24.97
N LEU A 46 17.77 -18.83 -25.93
CA LEU A 46 16.93 -17.84 -26.61
C LEU A 46 15.77 -18.51 -27.37
N LYS A 47 16.07 -19.61 -28.09
CA LYS A 47 15.05 -20.37 -28.82
C LYS A 47 14.00 -20.96 -27.86
N ASP A 48 14.43 -21.36 -26.66
CA ASP A 48 13.55 -21.90 -25.62
C ASP A 48 12.86 -20.82 -24.81
N GLU A 49 13.05 -19.53 -25.15
CA GLU A 49 12.54 -18.35 -24.40
C GLU A 49 13.03 -18.26 -22.96
N LYS A 50 14.16 -18.91 -22.65
CA LYS A 50 14.86 -18.84 -21.35
C LYS A 50 15.82 -17.67 -21.35
N PHE A 51 15.26 -16.45 -21.37
CA PHE A 51 16.04 -15.23 -21.59
C PHE A 51 17.02 -14.92 -20.47
N GLN A 52 16.74 -15.35 -19.24
CA GLN A 52 17.64 -15.12 -18.09
C GLN A 52 18.90 -15.99 -18.22
N GLU A 53 18.71 -17.28 -18.51
CA GLU A 53 19.80 -18.23 -18.72
C GLU A 53 20.59 -17.87 -19.99
N ALA A 54 19.89 -17.45 -21.05
CA ALA A 54 20.54 -16.95 -22.26
C ALA A 54 21.45 -15.77 -21.94
N SER A 55 20.97 -14.79 -21.16
CA SER A 55 21.74 -13.61 -20.78
C SER A 55 23.00 -13.96 -19.99
N LEU A 56 22.91 -14.98 -19.10
CA LEU A 56 24.06 -15.46 -18.35
C LEU A 56 25.13 -16.07 -19.27
N GLU A 57 24.72 -16.94 -20.20
CA GLU A 57 25.66 -17.59 -21.13
C GLU A 57 26.34 -16.57 -22.04
N PHE A 58 25.60 -15.58 -22.56
CA PHE A 58 26.22 -14.52 -23.36
C PHE A 58 27.16 -13.65 -22.55
N ARG A 59 26.88 -13.34 -21.30
CA ARG A 59 27.80 -12.63 -20.40
C ARG A 59 29.07 -13.45 -20.14
N ASN A 60 28.95 -14.77 -19.96
CA ASN A 60 30.11 -15.64 -19.80
C ASN A 60 31.00 -15.60 -21.04
N ALA A 61 30.41 -15.56 -22.24
CA ALA A 61 31.16 -15.40 -23.47
C ALA A 61 31.87 -14.03 -23.55
N ILE A 62 31.21 -12.94 -23.15
CA ILE A 62 31.75 -11.58 -23.10
C ILE A 62 32.90 -11.48 -22.09
N GLN A 63 32.81 -12.16 -20.93
CA GLN A 63 33.90 -12.22 -19.95
C GLN A 63 35.17 -12.85 -20.50
N ILE A 64 35.03 -13.78 -21.46
CA ILE A 64 36.19 -14.42 -22.13
C ILE A 64 36.74 -13.50 -23.21
N ASP A 65 35.86 -12.83 -23.95
CA ASP A 65 36.23 -11.93 -25.05
C ASP A 65 35.24 -10.75 -25.12
N GLU A 66 35.62 -9.60 -24.56
CA GLU A 66 34.81 -8.39 -24.53
C GLU A 66 34.50 -7.81 -25.92
N ARG A 67 35.15 -8.27 -26.95
CA ARG A 67 34.94 -7.83 -28.33
C ARG A 67 34.21 -8.85 -29.20
N TYR A 68 33.62 -9.87 -28.60
CA TYR A 68 32.92 -10.90 -29.30
C TYR A 68 31.49 -10.45 -29.68
N ALA A 69 31.35 -9.88 -30.88
CA ALA A 69 30.10 -9.29 -31.37
C ALA A 69 28.89 -10.24 -31.30
N ALA A 70 29.07 -11.55 -31.60
CA ALA A 70 27.98 -12.53 -31.53
C ALA A 70 27.40 -12.67 -30.11
N ALA A 71 28.23 -12.52 -29.03
CA ALA A 71 27.77 -12.57 -27.67
C ALA A 71 26.99 -11.30 -27.29
N HIS A 72 27.43 -10.12 -27.74
CA HIS A 72 26.68 -8.87 -27.53
C HIS A 72 25.34 -8.89 -28.27
N TRP A 73 25.31 -9.41 -29.49
CA TRP A 73 24.07 -9.60 -30.26
C TRP A 73 23.09 -10.54 -29.54
N GLY A 74 23.58 -11.67 -29.02
CA GLY A 74 22.78 -12.61 -28.28
C GLY A 74 22.24 -11.99 -26.99
N LEU A 75 23.10 -11.24 -26.25
CA LEU A 75 22.72 -10.58 -25.01
C LEU A 75 21.68 -9.47 -25.23
N ALA A 76 21.78 -8.70 -26.31
CA ALA A 76 20.77 -7.72 -26.70
C ALA A 76 19.40 -8.36 -26.88
N ARG A 77 19.33 -9.50 -27.62
CA ARG A 77 18.07 -10.24 -27.82
C ARG A 77 17.52 -10.85 -26.52
N ALA A 78 18.41 -11.32 -25.63
CA ALA A 78 18.00 -11.79 -24.32
C ALA A 78 17.41 -10.66 -23.48
N PHE A 79 18.00 -9.46 -23.49
CA PHE A 79 17.46 -8.30 -22.82
C PHE A 79 16.13 -7.81 -23.40
N GLU A 80 15.96 -7.88 -24.73
CA GLU A 80 14.64 -7.62 -25.35
C GLU A 80 13.57 -8.58 -24.83
N GLY A 81 13.88 -9.88 -24.73
CA GLY A 81 12.98 -10.89 -24.17
C GLY A 81 12.65 -10.66 -22.70
N LEU A 82 13.59 -10.08 -21.93
CA LEU A 82 13.41 -9.67 -20.54
C LEU A 82 12.74 -8.29 -20.40
N GLN A 83 12.41 -7.61 -21.50
CA GLN A 83 11.89 -6.24 -21.56
C GLN A 83 12.83 -5.18 -20.94
N ARG A 84 14.13 -5.49 -20.90
CA ARG A 84 15.21 -4.62 -20.44
C ARG A 84 15.75 -3.81 -21.61
N PHE A 85 14.92 -2.89 -22.11
CA PHE A 85 15.19 -2.16 -23.36
C PHE A 85 16.41 -1.21 -23.30
N PRO A 86 16.71 -0.52 -22.18
CA PRO A 86 17.93 0.28 -22.09
C PRO A 86 19.20 -0.55 -22.24
N GLU A 87 19.27 -1.70 -21.58
CA GLU A 87 20.43 -2.60 -21.67
C GLU A 87 20.52 -3.27 -23.05
N ALA A 88 19.37 -3.61 -23.66
CA ALA A 88 19.33 -4.12 -25.03
C ALA A 88 19.91 -3.09 -26.01
N PHE A 89 19.57 -1.81 -25.85
CA PHE A 89 20.10 -0.71 -26.67
C PHE A 89 21.62 -0.60 -26.56
N ASP A 90 22.18 -0.66 -25.35
CA ASP A 90 23.63 -0.58 -25.13
C ASP A 90 24.36 -1.77 -25.80
N GLU A 91 23.81 -2.97 -25.67
CA GLU A 91 24.42 -4.16 -26.32
C GLU A 91 24.26 -4.17 -27.84
N LEU A 92 23.17 -3.64 -28.41
CA LEU A 92 23.01 -3.42 -29.84
C LEU A 92 24.05 -2.43 -30.37
N ARG A 93 24.32 -1.33 -29.62
CA ARG A 93 25.34 -0.37 -30.00
C ARG A 93 26.72 -1.03 -30.06
N LYS A 94 27.11 -1.78 -29.05
CA LYS A 94 28.36 -2.56 -29.03
C LYS A 94 28.43 -3.56 -30.19
N THR A 95 27.33 -4.26 -30.45
CA THR A 95 27.26 -5.21 -31.59
C THR A 95 27.59 -4.52 -32.90
N THR A 96 26.96 -3.34 -33.15
CA THR A 96 27.17 -2.60 -34.43
C THR A 96 28.54 -1.94 -34.53
N GLU A 97 29.20 -1.66 -33.43
CA GLU A 97 30.60 -1.18 -33.36
C GLU A 97 31.59 -2.30 -33.66
N LEU A 98 31.30 -3.54 -33.17
CA LEU A 98 32.20 -4.69 -33.31
C LEU A 98 32.00 -5.47 -34.61
N ASP A 99 30.77 -5.52 -35.13
CA ASP A 99 30.41 -6.20 -36.36
C ASP A 99 29.58 -5.28 -37.25
N ALA A 100 30.26 -4.69 -38.23
CA ALA A 100 29.68 -3.79 -39.21
C ALA A 100 28.80 -4.49 -40.25
N ASP A 101 28.78 -5.80 -40.28
CA ASP A 101 28.00 -6.60 -41.24
C ASP A 101 26.76 -7.23 -40.62
N ASN A 102 26.57 -7.06 -39.31
CA ASN A 102 25.35 -7.46 -38.66
C ASN A 102 24.22 -6.44 -38.93
N PHE A 103 23.57 -6.62 -40.07
CA PHE A 103 22.50 -5.73 -40.53
C PHE A 103 21.28 -5.79 -39.61
N ASP A 104 20.96 -6.95 -39.05
CA ASP A 104 19.83 -7.11 -38.14
C ASP A 104 20.02 -6.26 -36.86
N ALA A 105 21.22 -6.29 -36.28
CA ALA A 105 21.55 -5.44 -35.13
C ALA A 105 21.47 -3.95 -35.51
N ARG A 106 21.92 -3.54 -36.68
CA ARG A 106 21.84 -2.17 -37.18
C ARG A 106 20.39 -1.70 -37.37
N VAL A 107 19.55 -2.55 -37.97
CA VAL A 107 18.11 -2.27 -38.15
C VAL A 107 17.44 -2.10 -36.77
N LYS A 108 17.68 -3.02 -35.83
CA LYS A 108 17.14 -2.92 -34.51
C LYS A 108 17.59 -1.66 -33.79
N LEU A 109 18.88 -1.35 -33.78
CA LEU A 109 19.43 -0.13 -33.17
C LEU A 109 18.80 1.13 -33.80
N GLY A 110 18.66 1.16 -35.14
CA GLY A 110 17.99 2.26 -35.83
C GLY A 110 16.54 2.43 -35.42
N ASN A 111 15.81 1.31 -35.24
CA ASN A 111 14.43 1.36 -34.73
C ASN A 111 14.35 1.87 -33.28
N TYR A 112 15.31 1.53 -32.42
CA TYR A 112 15.41 2.11 -31.05
C TYR A 112 15.66 3.62 -31.09
N TYR A 113 16.54 4.11 -31.97
CA TYR A 113 16.76 5.53 -32.18
C TYR A 113 15.49 6.25 -32.63
N ILE A 114 14.73 5.69 -33.56
CA ILE A 114 13.45 6.27 -34.04
C ILE A 114 12.41 6.29 -32.92
N ALA A 115 12.27 5.19 -32.18
CA ALA A 115 11.31 5.09 -31.06
C ALA A 115 11.62 6.10 -29.92
N GLY A 116 12.90 6.33 -29.64
CA GLY A 116 13.37 7.27 -28.63
C GLY A 116 13.46 8.72 -29.07
N ALA A 117 13.33 9.00 -30.38
CA ALA A 117 13.62 10.33 -30.93
C ALA A 117 12.71 11.44 -30.39
N LYS A 118 11.39 11.21 -30.29
CA LYS A 118 10.42 12.23 -29.82
C LYS A 118 10.74 13.65 -30.33
N GLY A 119 11.12 13.77 -31.61
CA GLY A 119 11.54 15.03 -32.25
C GLY A 119 13.02 15.42 -32.07
N ARG A 120 13.86 14.62 -31.43
CA ARG A 120 15.31 14.83 -31.29
C ARG A 120 16.02 14.54 -32.60
N SER A 121 16.55 15.55 -33.24
CA SER A 121 17.22 15.45 -34.56
C SER A 121 18.52 14.63 -34.52
N ASP A 122 19.23 14.60 -33.41
CA ASP A 122 20.42 13.79 -33.20
C ASP A 122 20.15 12.28 -33.31
N MET A 123 19.08 11.81 -32.66
CA MET A 123 18.67 10.40 -32.74
C MET A 123 18.20 10.01 -34.13
N ILE A 124 17.44 10.89 -34.80
CA ILE A 124 17.01 10.65 -36.19
C ILE A 124 18.22 10.57 -37.14
N ALA A 125 19.25 11.38 -36.92
CA ALA A 125 20.47 11.36 -37.70
C ALA A 125 21.26 10.04 -37.54
N GLU A 126 21.31 9.49 -36.30
CA GLU A 126 21.93 8.18 -36.05
C GLU A 126 21.17 7.04 -36.75
N ALA A 127 19.83 7.03 -36.68
CA ALA A 127 19.02 6.05 -37.43
C ALA A 127 19.26 6.15 -38.95
N GLU A 128 19.35 7.37 -39.49
CA GLU A 128 19.67 7.60 -40.92
C GLU A 128 21.06 7.09 -41.27
N ARG A 129 22.06 7.34 -40.46
CA ARG A 129 23.42 6.86 -40.65
C ARG A 129 23.42 5.32 -40.78
N LEU A 130 22.77 4.63 -39.85
CA LEU A 130 22.66 3.16 -39.88
C LEU A 130 21.94 2.64 -41.13
N ALA A 131 20.81 3.25 -41.51
CA ALA A 131 20.09 2.87 -42.71
C ALA A 131 20.95 3.06 -43.97
N LYS A 132 21.65 4.18 -44.12
CA LYS A 132 22.57 4.45 -45.21
C LYS A 132 23.71 3.46 -45.29
N GLU A 133 24.33 3.12 -44.16
CA GLU A 133 25.41 2.13 -44.10
C GLU A 133 24.95 0.74 -44.53
N ILE A 134 23.72 0.33 -44.14
CA ILE A 134 23.12 -0.93 -44.61
C ILE A 134 22.94 -0.89 -46.12
N LEU A 135 22.29 0.16 -46.66
CA LEU A 135 21.93 0.27 -48.06
C LEU A 135 23.15 0.49 -48.96
N GLN A 136 24.23 1.09 -48.45
CA GLN A 136 25.52 1.19 -49.17
C GLN A 136 26.17 -0.19 -49.39
N LYS A 137 26.04 -1.09 -48.39
CA LYS A 137 26.60 -2.46 -48.52
C LYS A 137 25.65 -3.41 -49.27
N ASN A 138 24.37 -3.26 -49.09
CA ASN A 138 23.32 -4.03 -49.73
C ASN A 138 22.16 -3.12 -50.14
N ALA A 139 22.19 -2.64 -51.37
CA ALA A 139 21.17 -1.74 -51.92
C ALA A 139 19.76 -2.35 -51.98
N ASN A 140 19.63 -3.66 -51.88
CA ASN A 140 18.34 -4.37 -51.93
C ASN A 140 17.94 -4.90 -50.55
N HIS A 141 18.48 -4.34 -49.46
CA HIS A 141 18.15 -4.78 -48.10
C HIS A 141 16.77 -4.26 -47.69
N VAL A 142 15.79 -5.13 -47.62
CA VAL A 142 14.37 -4.79 -47.37
C VAL A 142 14.18 -4.01 -46.09
N GLU A 143 14.71 -4.49 -44.96
CA GLU A 143 14.60 -3.79 -43.66
C GLU A 143 15.38 -2.46 -43.62
N GLY A 144 16.45 -2.36 -44.40
CA GLY A 144 17.19 -1.11 -44.57
C GLY A 144 16.32 -0.01 -45.19
N HIS A 145 15.53 -0.38 -46.24
CA HIS A 145 14.55 0.52 -46.83
C HIS A 145 13.40 0.87 -45.86
N ILE A 146 12.90 -0.09 -45.10
CA ILE A 146 11.87 0.15 -44.08
C ILE A 146 12.38 1.11 -42.99
N LEU A 147 13.63 0.92 -42.56
CA LEU A 147 14.26 1.85 -41.57
C LEU A 147 14.44 3.24 -42.18
N MET A 148 14.91 3.35 -43.47
CA MET A 148 15.03 4.61 -44.17
C MET A 148 13.68 5.32 -44.31
N GLY A 149 12.61 4.58 -44.61
CA GLY A 149 11.23 5.08 -44.61
C GLY A 149 10.82 5.65 -43.26
N SER A 150 11.14 4.96 -42.13
CA SER A 150 10.90 5.44 -40.79
C SER A 150 11.69 6.72 -40.45
N VAL A 151 12.92 6.85 -40.95
CA VAL A 151 13.75 8.07 -40.82
C VAL A 151 13.11 9.24 -41.58
N PHE A 152 12.68 9.06 -42.87
CA PHE A 152 12.02 10.11 -43.62
C PHE A 152 10.72 10.57 -42.96
N TYR A 153 9.96 9.66 -42.39
CA TYR A 153 8.78 10.00 -41.63
C TYR A 153 9.10 10.83 -40.40
N ALA A 154 10.06 10.44 -39.59
CA ALA A 154 10.49 11.17 -38.41
C ALA A 154 11.00 12.60 -38.75
N ARG A 155 11.46 12.82 -39.99
CA ARG A 155 11.82 14.12 -40.57
C ARG A 155 10.65 14.90 -41.16
N ASN A 156 9.43 14.38 -41.06
CA ASN A 156 8.26 14.97 -41.68
C ASN A 156 8.33 15.01 -43.24
N GLU A 157 8.93 14.00 -43.85
CA GLU A 157 9.06 13.80 -45.28
C GLU A 157 8.24 12.59 -45.77
N PRO A 158 6.88 12.59 -45.63
CA PRO A 158 6.03 11.40 -45.83
C PRO A 158 6.13 10.85 -47.26
N GLY A 159 6.26 11.68 -48.28
CA GLY A 159 6.38 11.23 -49.64
C GLY A 159 7.61 10.32 -49.88
N LYS A 160 8.77 10.68 -49.30
CA LYS A 160 9.98 9.83 -49.38
C LYS A 160 9.83 8.56 -48.55
N ALA A 161 9.18 8.68 -47.39
CA ALA A 161 8.91 7.53 -46.56
C ALA A 161 8.06 6.47 -47.27
N PHE A 162 6.99 6.90 -47.95
CA PHE A 162 6.16 5.99 -48.76
C PHE A 162 6.94 5.37 -49.94
N ALA A 163 7.82 6.15 -50.59
CA ALA A 163 8.64 5.62 -51.66
C ALA A 163 9.53 4.47 -51.18
N GLU A 164 10.23 4.65 -50.04
CA GLU A 164 11.09 3.61 -49.48
C GLU A 164 10.30 2.38 -49.01
N MET A 165 9.14 2.56 -48.39
CA MET A 165 8.27 1.45 -47.96
C MET A 165 7.70 0.64 -49.13
N ASN A 166 7.30 1.31 -50.23
CA ASN A 166 6.85 0.64 -51.43
C ASN A 166 8.00 -0.08 -52.14
N HIS A 167 9.19 0.55 -52.18
CA HIS A 167 10.38 -0.12 -52.73
C HIS A 167 10.75 -1.40 -51.95
N ALA A 168 10.62 -1.38 -50.61
CA ALA A 168 10.79 -2.58 -49.79
C ALA A 168 9.82 -3.73 -50.22
N ILE A 169 8.59 -3.39 -50.60
CA ILE A 169 7.59 -4.35 -51.11
C ILE A 169 7.94 -4.81 -52.51
N GLU A 170 8.46 -3.94 -53.40
CA GLU A 170 8.91 -4.30 -54.76
C GLU A 170 10.07 -5.28 -54.70
N LEU A 171 11.00 -5.12 -53.72
CA LEU A 171 12.13 -6.02 -53.52
C LEU A 171 11.72 -7.42 -53.07
N ASP A 172 10.71 -7.51 -52.18
CA ASP A 172 10.14 -8.79 -51.77
C ASP A 172 8.61 -8.70 -51.64
N PRO A 173 7.88 -8.94 -52.77
CA PRO A 173 6.42 -8.86 -52.82
C PRO A 173 5.68 -9.95 -52.00
N LYS A 174 6.39 -10.98 -51.54
CA LYS A 174 5.81 -12.07 -50.76
C LYS A 174 6.00 -11.89 -49.25
N ARG A 175 6.72 -10.88 -48.86
CA ARG A 175 7.02 -10.62 -47.47
C ARG A 175 5.87 -9.84 -46.75
N VAL A 176 5.12 -10.53 -45.94
CA VAL A 176 3.97 -9.99 -45.19
C VAL A 176 4.35 -8.79 -44.32
N GLU A 177 5.51 -8.84 -43.66
CA GLU A 177 5.99 -7.82 -42.74
C GLU A 177 6.19 -6.45 -43.40
N SER A 178 6.56 -6.41 -44.71
CA SER A 178 6.69 -5.16 -45.47
C SER A 178 5.34 -4.46 -45.60
N TYR A 179 4.28 -5.21 -45.94
CA TYR A 179 2.92 -4.67 -46.01
C TYR A 179 2.41 -4.22 -44.63
N LEU A 180 2.69 -4.97 -43.54
CA LEU A 180 2.33 -4.60 -42.22
C LEU A 180 3.03 -3.29 -41.75
N SER A 181 4.29 -3.11 -42.15
CA SER A 181 5.04 -1.88 -41.89
C SER A 181 4.44 -0.69 -42.62
N LEU A 182 4.08 -0.87 -43.89
CA LEU A 182 3.40 0.15 -44.70
C LEU A 182 2.00 0.48 -44.14
N ALA A 183 1.21 -0.52 -43.70
CA ALA A 183 -0.10 -0.32 -43.11
C ALA A 183 -0.01 0.50 -41.84
N ARG A 184 0.94 0.18 -40.96
CA ARG A 184 1.19 0.97 -39.72
C ARG A 184 1.54 2.42 -40.07
N PHE A 185 2.27 2.64 -41.16
CA PHE A 185 2.62 3.96 -41.61
C PHE A 185 1.38 4.77 -42.02
N TYR A 186 0.45 4.15 -42.77
CA TYR A 186 -0.84 4.78 -43.11
C TYR A 186 -1.70 5.09 -41.85
N ILE A 187 -1.68 4.20 -40.85
CA ILE A 187 -2.37 4.48 -39.55
C ILE A 187 -1.85 5.75 -38.89
N VAL A 188 -0.51 5.87 -38.84
CA VAL A 188 0.12 7.04 -38.17
C VAL A 188 -0.12 8.35 -38.94
N THR A 189 -0.33 8.26 -40.25
CA THR A 189 -0.73 9.40 -41.10
C THR A 189 -2.23 9.65 -41.17
N ASN A 190 -3.03 8.92 -40.38
CA ASN A 190 -4.50 8.96 -40.32
C ASN A 190 -5.18 8.55 -41.67
N ASP A 191 -4.49 7.88 -42.56
CA ASP A 191 -5.08 7.30 -43.77
C ASP A 191 -5.57 5.86 -43.49
N ASN A 192 -6.64 5.76 -42.73
CA ASN A 192 -7.20 4.49 -42.29
C ASN A 192 -7.75 3.66 -43.49
N ALA A 193 -8.20 4.29 -44.57
CA ALA A 193 -8.72 3.58 -45.73
C ALA A 193 -7.61 2.83 -46.47
N THR A 194 -6.48 3.50 -46.74
CA THR A 194 -5.32 2.87 -47.41
C THR A 194 -4.62 1.90 -46.46
N ALA A 195 -4.62 2.15 -45.16
CA ALA A 195 -4.11 1.18 -44.16
C ALA A 195 -4.93 -0.14 -44.25
N GLU A 196 -6.26 -0.04 -44.26
CA GLU A 196 -7.12 -1.24 -44.38
C GLU A 196 -6.88 -2.01 -45.69
N GLU A 197 -6.80 -1.32 -46.83
CA GLU A 197 -6.46 -1.94 -48.10
C GLU A 197 -5.10 -2.67 -48.01
N THR A 198 -4.12 -2.03 -47.37
CA THR A 198 -2.77 -2.61 -47.25
C THR A 198 -2.77 -3.84 -46.34
N PHE A 199 -3.55 -3.88 -45.26
CA PHE A 199 -3.76 -5.10 -44.46
C PHE A 199 -4.39 -6.23 -45.29
N ARG A 200 -5.43 -5.91 -46.08
CA ARG A 200 -6.05 -6.91 -46.97
C ARG A 200 -5.06 -7.42 -48.02
N ARG A 201 -4.15 -6.58 -48.57
CA ARG A 201 -3.06 -7.02 -49.43
C ARG A 201 -2.09 -7.95 -48.71
N ALA A 202 -1.71 -7.63 -47.45
CA ALA A 202 -0.89 -8.49 -46.59
C ALA A 202 -1.49 -9.90 -46.44
N ILE A 203 -2.81 -9.98 -46.17
CA ILE A 203 -3.58 -11.24 -46.10
C ILE A 203 -3.60 -11.93 -47.46
N GLY A 204 -3.79 -11.18 -48.56
CA GLY A 204 -3.75 -11.72 -49.93
C GLY A 204 -2.41 -12.32 -50.32
N VAL A 205 -1.30 -11.82 -49.81
CA VAL A 205 0.05 -12.38 -50.00
C VAL A 205 0.21 -13.73 -49.30
N SER A 206 -0.34 -13.85 -48.08
CA SER A 206 -0.32 -15.09 -47.30
C SER A 206 -1.59 -15.20 -46.44
N TYR A 207 -2.61 -15.88 -47.01
CA TYR A 207 -3.88 -16.12 -46.32
C TYR A 207 -3.72 -16.90 -44.99
N ASN A 208 -2.67 -17.71 -44.89
CA ASN A 208 -2.37 -18.51 -43.71
C ASN A 208 -1.46 -17.77 -42.71
N SER A 209 -1.22 -16.47 -42.89
CA SER A 209 -0.43 -15.68 -41.93
C SER A 209 -1.27 -15.26 -40.71
N GLY A 210 -1.12 -15.96 -39.60
CA GLY A 210 -1.72 -15.56 -38.32
C GLY A 210 -1.29 -14.15 -37.90
N LEU A 211 -0.07 -13.75 -38.26
CA LEU A 211 0.45 -12.41 -38.01
C LEU A 211 -0.37 -11.34 -38.75
N ALA A 212 -0.65 -11.54 -40.07
CA ALA A 212 -1.42 -10.56 -40.83
C ALA A 212 -2.84 -10.38 -40.28
N HIS A 213 -3.54 -11.47 -40.01
CA HIS A 213 -4.87 -11.46 -39.44
C HIS A 213 -4.86 -10.82 -38.03
N THR A 214 -3.87 -11.12 -37.19
CA THR A 214 -3.73 -10.52 -35.85
C THR A 214 -3.55 -9.00 -35.90
N GLU A 215 -2.65 -8.51 -36.78
CA GLU A 215 -2.39 -7.06 -36.85
C GLU A 215 -3.59 -6.31 -37.47
N TYR A 216 -4.26 -6.92 -38.47
CA TYR A 216 -5.48 -6.35 -39.01
C TYR A 216 -6.61 -6.33 -37.97
N GLY A 217 -6.77 -7.40 -37.18
CA GLY A 217 -7.71 -7.41 -36.04
C GLY A 217 -7.45 -6.33 -35.03
N LYS A 218 -6.19 -6.07 -34.63
CA LYS A 218 -5.81 -4.97 -33.75
C LYS A 218 -6.18 -3.60 -34.34
N PHE A 219 -5.96 -3.40 -35.65
CA PHE A 219 -6.35 -2.17 -36.33
C PHE A 219 -7.87 -1.96 -36.31
N LEU A 220 -8.65 -3.02 -36.55
CA LEU A 220 -10.11 -2.98 -36.48
C LEU A 220 -10.63 -2.63 -35.08
N VAL A 221 -9.95 -3.03 -34.00
CA VAL A 221 -10.24 -2.59 -32.62
C VAL A 221 -10.07 -1.08 -32.50
N GLN A 222 -8.99 -0.50 -33.05
CA GLN A 222 -8.78 0.96 -33.03
C GLN A 222 -9.90 1.73 -33.78
N LEU A 223 -10.47 1.10 -34.79
CA LEU A 223 -11.63 1.65 -35.53
C LEU A 223 -12.99 1.38 -34.87
N ASN A 224 -13.02 0.78 -33.67
CA ASN A 224 -14.24 0.34 -32.98
C ASN A 224 -15.12 -0.65 -33.77
N ARG A 225 -14.51 -1.41 -34.70
CA ARG A 225 -15.21 -2.43 -35.52
C ARG A 225 -15.10 -3.82 -34.86
N ALA A 226 -15.73 -3.97 -33.70
CA ALA A 226 -15.54 -5.09 -32.79
C ALA A 226 -15.84 -6.48 -33.42
N ALA A 227 -16.90 -6.61 -34.21
CA ALA A 227 -17.28 -7.90 -34.81
C ALA A 227 -16.26 -8.36 -35.85
N GLU A 228 -15.74 -7.44 -36.66
CA GLU A 228 -14.73 -7.74 -37.66
C GLU A 228 -13.36 -8.00 -37.03
N ALA A 229 -13.03 -7.25 -35.97
CA ALA A 229 -11.81 -7.50 -35.22
C ALA A 229 -11.78 -8.91 -34.61
N GLU A 230 -12.91 -9.35 -34.02
CA GLU A 230 -13.05 -10.72 -33.51
C GLU A 230 -12.90 -11.76 -34.62
N ALA A 231 -13.52 -11.53 -35.76
CA ALA A 231 -13.44 -12.46 -36.90
C ALA A 231 -11.98 -12.65 -37.38
N GLU A 232 -11.24 -11.55 -37.54
CA GLU A 232 -9.86 -11.57 -37.96
C GLU A 232 -8.93 -12.20 -36.92
N MET A 233 -9.07 -11.87 -35.64
CA MET A 233 -8.28 -12.47 -34.56
C MET A 233 -8.58 -13.97 -34.40
N SER A 234 -9.83 -14.38 -34.56
CA SER A 234 -10.21 -15.80 -34.55
C SER A 234 -9.61 -16.53 -35.76
N LYS A 235 -9.62 -15.88 -36.94
CA LYS A 235 -9.00 -16.41 -38.14
C LYS A 235 -7.50 -16.61 -37.98
N ALA A 236 -6.82 -15.65 -37.31
CA ALA A 236 -5.39 -15.79 -37.00
C ALA A 236 -5.07 -17.08 -36.22
N VAL A 237 -5.91 -17.41 -35.23
CA VAL A 237 -5.75 -18.65 -34.43
C VAL A 237 -6.14 -19.89 -35.22
N GLU A 238 -7.13 -19.79 -36.12
CA GLU A 238 -7.57 -20.89 -36.97
C GLU A 238 -6.48 -21.27 -37.97
N VAL A 239 -5.84 -20.30 -38.64
CA VAL A 239 -4.82 -20.56 -39.66
C VAL A 239 -3.46 -20.98 -39.09
N GLU A 240 -3.13 -20.49 -37.92
CA GLU A 240 -1.91 -20.84 -37.17
C GLU A 240 -2.25 -21.27 -35.72
N PRO A 241 -2.83 -22.47 -35.49
CA PRO A 241 -3.26 -22.90 -34.16
C PRO A 241 -2.11 -22.95 -33.13
N GLY A 242 -0.86 -23.14 -33.60
CA GLY A 242 0.34 -23.14 -32.78
C GLY A 242 0.90 -21.74 -32.45
N ASN A 243 0.34 -20.68 -33.03
CA ASN A 243 0.84 -19.31 -32.79
C ASN A 243 0.34 -18.76 -31.45
N ARG A 244 1.22 -18.81 -30.46
CA ARG A 244 0.93 -18.33 -29.09
C ARG A 244 0.58 -16.85 -29.05
N THR A 245 1.26 -16.03 -29.86
CA THR A 245 1.06 -14.57 -29.87
C THR A 245 -0.34 -14.23 -30.37
N SER A 246 -0.79 -14.82 -31.48
CA SER A 246 -2.14 -14.60 -32.00
C SER A 246 -3.22 -15.05 -31.02
N ARG A 247 -3.02 -16.22 -30.39
CA ARG A 247 -3.94 -16.74 -29.37
C ARG A 247 -4.00 -15.84 -28.12
N PHE A 248 -2.85 -15.35 -27.65
CA PHE A 248 -2.80 -14.42 -26.52
C PHE A 248 -3.49 -13.09 -26.83
N VAL A 249 -3.35 -12.58 -28.06
CA VAL A 249 -4.06 -11.36 -28.49
C VAL A 249 -5.57 -11.59 -28.48
N LEU A 250 -6.05 -12.72 -29.00
CA LEU A 250 -7.47 -13.07 -28.98
C LEU A 250 -7.99 -13.24 -27.54
N ALA A 251 -7.24 -13.95 -26.68
CA ALA A 251 -7.59 -14.14 -25.27
C ALA A 251 -7.72 -12.79 -24.54
N SER A 252 -6.73 -11.91 -24.75
CA SER A 252 -6.71 -10.56 -24.18
C SER A 252 -7.87 -9.70 -24.71
N TYR A 253 -8.19 -9.81 -26.00
CA TYR A 253 -9.34 -9.13 -26.59
C TYR A 253 -10.65 -9.56 -25.92
N TYR A 254 -10.86 -10.85 -25.70
CA TYR A 254 -12.03 -11.36 -25.00
C TYR A 254 -12.08 -10.89 -23.53
N LEU A 255 -10.95 -10.89 -22.83
CA LEU A 255 -10.86 -10.43 -21.44
C LEU A 255 -11.24 -8.95 -21.30
N VAL A 256 -10.68 -8.07 -22.14
CA VAL A 256 -10.98 -6.62 -22.15
C VAL A 256 -12.45 -6.36 -22.44
N ASN A 257 -13.05 -7.13 -23.37
CA ASN A 257 -14.46 -7.00 -23.73
C ASN A 257 -15.42 -7.79 -22.82
N ARG A 258 -14.95 -8.26 -21.63
CA ARG A 258 -15.73 -9.00 -20.63
C ARG A 258 -16.39 -10.29 -21.14
N ARG A 259 -15.86 -10.87 -22.21
CA ARG A 259 -16.33 -12.16 -22.76
C ARG A 259 -15.55 -13.30 -22.11
N LEU A 260 -15.75 -13.46 -20.79
CA LEU A 260 -14.89 -14.24 -19.91
C LEU A 260 -14.86 -15.74 -20.29
N ASP A 261 -15.97 -16.31 -20.72
CA ASP A 261 -16.03 -17.73 -21.14
C ASP A 261 -15.12 -17.98 -22.35
N LYS A 262 -15.12 -17.07 -23.35
CA LYS A 262 -14.24 -17.19 -24.52
C LYS A 262 -12.77 -16.93 -24.16
N ALA A 263 -12.53 -15.95 -23.28
CA ALA A 263 -11.18 -15.69 -22.78
C ALA A 263 -10.61 -16.93 -22.08
N GLU A 264 -11.39 -17.59 -21.22
CA GLU A 264 -10.98 -18.79 -20.50
C GLU A 264 -10.58 -19.93 -21.44
N VAL A 265 -11.33 -20.13 -22.52
CA VAL A 265 -11.01 -21.15 -23.54
C VAL A 265 -9.62 -20.91 -24.11
N GLU A 266 -9.32 -19.65 -24.51
CA GLU A 266 -8.04 -19.32 -25.13
C GLU A 266 -6.88 -19.37 -24.12
N TYR A 267 -7.09 -18.91 -22.85
CA TYR A 267 -6.06 -19.03 -21.81
C TYR A 267 -5.78 -20.49 -21.42
N LYS A 268 -6.79 -21.38 -21.39
CA LYS A 268 -6.58 -22.81 -21.20
C LYS A 268 -5.78 -23.43 -22.34
N ALA A 269 -6.09 -23.05 -23.59
CA ALA A 269 -5.32 -23.50 -24.73
C ALA A 269 -3.85 -23.02 -24.70
N LEU A 270 -3.60 -21.77 -24.27
CA LEU A 270 -2.24 -21.24 -24.06
C LEU A 270 -1.47 -22.01 -22.98
N ALA A 271 -2.14 -22.35 -21.87
CA ALA A 271 -1.55 -23.14 -20.80
C ALA A 271 -1.19 -24.56 -21.30
N GLU A 272 -2.06 -25.21 -22.08
CA GLU A 272 -1.79 -26.55 -22.63
C GLU A 272 -0.65 -26.52 -23.65
N MET A 273 -0.55 -25.48 -24.48
CA MET A 273 0.56 -25.31 -25.45
C MET A 273 1.94 -25.24 -24.78
N ASN A 274 1.99 -24.89 -23.51
CA ASN A 274 3.20 -24.72 -22.72
C ASN A 274 3.10 -25.41 -21.35
N LYS A 275 2.41 -26.53 -21.26
CA LYS A 275 2.18 -27.24 -20.00
C LYS A 275 3.47 -27.65 -19.27
N ASP A 276 4.53 -27.90 -20.04
CA ASP A 276 5.84 -28.30 -19.50
C ASP A 276 6.66 -27.11 -18.94
N LYS A 277 6.17 -25.86 -19.16
CA LYS A 277 6.80 -24.64 -18.65
C LYS A 277 5.89 -23.98 -17.62
N PRO A 278 6.41 -23.64 -16.42
CA PRO A 278 5.62 -23.00 -15.37
C PRO A 278 4.99 -21.67 -15.81
N GLU A 279 5.66 -20.91 -16.69
CA GLU A 279 5.17 -19.64 -17.23
C GLU A 279 3.91 -19.80 -18.08
N GLY A 280 3.79 -20.91 -18.82
CA GLY A 280 2.62 -21.17 -19.66
C GLY A 280 1.35 -21.36 -18.82
N ARG A 281 1.45 -22.12 -17.74
CA ARG A 281 0.34 -22.34 -16.79
C ARG A 281 0.08 -21.11 -15.94
N ALA A 282 1.11 -20.31 -15.64
CA ALA A 282 0.97 -19.06 -14.89
C ALA A 282 0.05 -18.06 -15.62
N LEU A 283 0.04 -18.01 -16.95
CA LEU A 283 -0.87 -17.16 -17.72
C LEU A 283 -2.35 -17.44 -17.42
N LEU A 284 -2.72 -18.72 -17.26
CA LEU A 284 -4.09 -19.11 -16.90
C LEU A 284 -4.42 -18.71 -15.45
N ALA A 285 -3.47 -18.88 -14.53
CA ALA A 285 -3.64 -18.46 -13.14
C ALA A 285 -3.76 -16.92 -13.03
N ASP A 286 -2.96 -16.17 -13.78
CA ASP A 286 -3.07 -14.70 -13.84
C ASP A 286 -4.42 -14.26 -14.44
N PHE A 287 -4.92 -14.96 -15.45
CA PHE A 287 -6.28 -14.71 -15.95
C PHE A 287 -7.32 -14.91 -14.86
N TYR A 288 -7.32 -16.03 -14.13
CA TYR A 288 -8.28 -16.27 -13.06
C TYR A 288 -8.17 -15.21 -11.94
N SER A 289 -6.96 -14.82 -11.57
CA SER A 289 -6.73 -13.73 -10.62
C SER A 289 -7.33 -12.41 -11.10
N SER A 290 -7.16 -12.07 -12.39
CA SER A 290 -7.65 -10.82 -12.99
C SER A 290 -9.19 -10.71 -13.04
N VAL A 291 -9.88 -11.86 -13.00
CA VAL A 291 -11.35 -11.93 -12.98
C VAL A 291 -11.91 -12.29 -11.59
N ASN A 292 -11.08 -12.14 -10.55
CA ASN A 292 -11.42 -12.39 -9.14
C ASN A 292 -11.79 -13.85 -8.82
N ARG A 293 -11.36 -14.83 -9.64
CA ARG A 293 -11.46 -16.26 -9.37
C ARG A 293 -10.19 -16.71 -8.64
N LEU A 294 -10.03 -16.23 -7.40
CA LEU A 294 -8.77 -16.34 -6.67
C LEU A 294 -8.44 -17.78 -6.28
N ASP A 295 -9.45 -18.62 -5.99
CA ASP A 295 -9.22 -20.01 -5.57
C ASP A 295 -8.64 -20.85 -6.72
N GLU A 296 -9.14 -20.67 -7.93
CA GLU A 296 -8.60 -21.36 -9.11
C GLU A 296 -7.16 -20.91 -9.41
N ALA A 297 -6.89 -19.61 -9.30
CA ALA A 297 -5.54 -19.07 -9.46
C ALA A 297 -4.56 -19.66 -8.43
N ILE A 298 -4.97 -19.71 -7.14
CA ILE A 298 -4.19 -20.29 -6.05
C ILE A 298 -3.89 -21.76 -6.31
N ASN A 299 -4.86 -22.55 -6.75
CA ASN A 299 -4.69 -23.98 -7.00
C ASN A 299 -3.65 -24.21 -8.11
N ILE A 300 -3.74 -23.48 -9.23
CA ILE A 300 -2.79 -23.61 -10.33
C ILE A 300 -1.38 -23.20 -9.89
N TYR A 301 -1.22 -22.09 -9.15
CA TYR A 301 0.09 -21.69 -8.66
C TYR A 301 0.68 -22.67 -7.64
N LYS A 302 -0.13 -23.29 -6.78
CA LYS A 302 0.33 -24.36 -5.87
C LYS A 302 0.84 -25.57 -6.64
N GLU A 303 0.16 -25.99 -7.71
CA GLU A 303 0.61 -27.06 -8.57
C GLU A 303 1.94 -26.71 -9.26
N ILE A 304 2.04 -25.50 -9.87
CA ILE A 304 3.26 -25.02 -10.51
C ILE A 304 4.45 -25.05 -9.53
N ILE A 305 4.27 -24.55 -8.31
CA ILE A 305 5.34 -24.49 -7.30
C ILE A 305 5.73 -25.88 -6.81
N THR A 306 4.78 -26.83 -6.76
CA THR A 306 5.06 -28.21 -6.39
C THR A 306 5.92 -28.92 -7.45
N GLU A 307 5.62 -28.72 -8.73
CA GLU A 307 6.34 -29.31 -9.87
C GLU A 307 7.65 -28.56 -10.17
N SER A 308 7.68 -27.25 -9.94
CA SER A 308 8.82 -26.36 -10.18
C SER A 308 9.14 -25.52 -8.94
N PRO A 309 9.78 -26.08 -7.89
CA PRO A 309 10.04 -25.40 -6.61
C PRO A 309 10.92 -24.14 -6.74
N ASP A 310 11.71 -24.08 -7.81
CA ASP A 310 12.62 -22.95 -8.09
C ASP A 310 11.97 -21.82 -8.90
N PHE A 311 10.71 -21.97 -9.31
CA PHE A 311 9.96 -20.91 -9.99
C PHE A 311 9.53 -19.83 -8.99
N THR A 312 10.49 -18.97 -8.59
CA THR A 312 10.31 -17.91 -7.59
C THR A 312 9.17 -16.95 -7.97
N GLN A 313 9.04 -16.62 -9.27
CA GLN A 313 7.95 -15.76 -9.76
C GLN A 313 6.56 -16.31 -9.42
N GLY A 314 6.38 -17.64 -9.47
CA GLY A 314 5.13 -18.29 -9.05
C GLY A 314 4.82 -18.09 -7.57
N ARG A 315 5.85 -18.12 -6.71
CA ARG A 315 5.67 -17.84 -5.27
C ARG A 315 5.27 -16.39 -5.01
N TYR A 316 5.84 -15.42 -5.72
CA TYR A 316 5.42 -14.03 -5.62
C TYR A 316 3.94 -13.88 -5.98
N ARG A 317 3.54 -14.40 -7.13
CA ARG A 317 2.16 -14.33 -7.59
C ARG A 317 1.20 -15.02 -6.64
N LEU A 318 1.54 -16.20 -6.15
CA LEU A 318 0.74 -16.89 -5.14
C LEU A 318 0.59 -16.08 -3.86
N GLY A 319 1.69 -15.50 -3.36
CA GLY A 319 1.68 -14.64 -2.18
C GLY A 319 0.80 -13.39 -2.38
N GLU A 320 0.89 -12.73 -3.54
CA GLU A 320 0.03 -11.58 -3.88
C GLU A 320 -1.47 -11.97 -3.93
N ILE A 321 -1.80 -13.09 -4.57
CA ILE A 321 -3.18 -13.55 -4.68
C ILE A 321 -3.74 -13.98 -3.31
N MET A 322 -2.94 -14.65 -2.48
CA MET A 322 -3.30 -14.98 -1.10
C MET A 322 -3.57 -13.72 -0.27
N LEU A 323 -2.71 -12.69 -0.43
CA LEU A 323 -2.90 -11.39 0.22
C LEU A 323 -4.20 -10.71 -0.25
N MET A 324 -4.51 -10.74 -1.55
CA MET A 324 -5.79 -10.23 -2.10
C MET A 324 -7.00 -10.96 -1.52
N ARG A 325 -6.90 -12.26 -1.27
CA ARG A 325 -7.93 -13.07 -0.63
C ARG A 325 -8.05 -12.84 0.88
N GLY A 326 -7.08 -12.14 1.49
CA GLY A 326 -6.98 -11.96 2.94
C GLY A 326 -6.30 -13.13 3.68
N ASP A 327 -5.71 -14.07 2.97
CA ASP A 327 -4.91 -15.17 3.54
C ASP A 327 -3.48 -14.69 3.83
N THR A 328 -3.33 -13.91 4.88
CA THR A 328 -2.04 -13.36 5.29
C THR A 328 -1.05 -14.45 5.72
N ALA A 329 -1.52 -15.53 6.33
CA ALA A 329 -0.68 -16.66 6.75
C ALA A 329 -0.11 -17.40 5.53
N GLY A 330 -0.97 -17.70 4.54
CA GLY A 330 -0.53 -18.33 3.29
C GLY A 330 0.45 -17.44 2.51
N ALA A 331 0.18 -16.13 2.43
CA ALA A 331 1.09 -15.17 1.80
C ALA A 331 2.46 -15.15 2.51
N THR A 332 2.47 -15.07 3.83
CA THR A 332 3.72 -15.10 4.64
C THR A 332 4.52 -16.36 4.36
N ALA A 333 3.88 -17.54 4.31
CA ALA A 333 4.58 -18.79 4.02
C ALA A 333 5.31 -18.75 2.65
N GLN A 334 4.71 -18.18 1.61
CA GLN A 334 5.36 -18.06 0.31
C GLN A 334 6.54 -17.07 0.34
N ILE A 335 6.39 -15.97 1.04
CA ILE A 335 7.43 -14.95 1.20
C ILE A 335 8.65 -15.53 1.93
N GLU A 336 8.44 -16.24 3.03
CA GLU A 336 9.53 -16.82 3.83
C GLU A 336 10.32 -17.86 3.03
N GLU A 337 9.68 -18.63 2.14
CA GLU A 337 10.40 -19.57 1.25
C GLU A 337 11.31 -18.83 0.24
N ILE A 338 10.95 -17.62 -0.18
CA ILE A 338 11.81 -16.79 -1.04
C ILE A 338 12.97 -16.24 -0.20
N LEU A 339 12.66 -15.66 0.97
CA LEU A 339 13.66 -15.02 1.83
C LEU A 339 14.65 -16.00 2.47
N LYS A 340 14.32 -17.30 2.57
CA LYS A 340 15.30 -18.35 2.93
C LYS A 340 16.40 -18.49 1.89
N LYS A 341 16.09 -18.26 0.59
CA LYS A 341 17.06 -18.33 -0.50
C LYS A 341 17.84 -17.04 -0.65
N ASP A 342 17.16 -15.90 -0.55
CA ASP A 342 17.75 -14.56 -0.61
C ASP A 342 17.04 -13.65 0.41
N GLN A 343 17.70 -13.39 1.53
CA GLN A 343 17.17 -12.55 2.61
C GLN A 343 16.94 -11.09 2.19
N HIS A 344 17.61 -10.65 1.14
CA HIS A 344 17.55 -9.29 0.61
C HIS A 344 16.68 -9.18 -0.65
N ASP A 345 15.93 -10.22 -0.98
CA ASP A 345 15.05 -10.19 -2.13
C ASP A 345 14.04 -9.05 -2.02
N ARG A 346 14.20 -8.05 -2.89
CA ARG A 346 13.43 -6.81 -2.86
C ARG A 346 11.93 -7.01 -3.04
N GLN A 347 11.52 -7.93 -3.93
CA GLN A 347 10.09 -8.17 -4.18
C GLN A 347 9.43 -8.87 -2.99
N ALA A 348 10.15 -9.82 -2.38
CA ALA A 348 9.68 -10.51 -1.17
C ALA A 348 9.57 -9.54 0.03
N LEU A 349 10.55 -8.65 0.22
CA LEU A 349 10.51 -7.61 1.26
C LEU A 349 9.34 -6.64 1.05
N LEU A 350 9.09 -6.19 -0.20
CA LEU A 350 7.93 -5.37 -0.54
C LEU A 350 6.61 -6.08 -0.23
N LEU A 351 6.49 -7.35 -0.59
CA LEU A 351 5.28 -8.12 -0.33
C LEU A 351 5.10 -8.37 1.17
N ARG A 352 6.17 -8.68 1.92
CA ARG A 352 6.15 -8.85 3.38
C ARG A 352 5.70 -7.57 4.09
N SER A 353 6.21 -6.42 3.67
CA SER A 353 5.79 -5.14 4.24
C SER A 353 4.29 -4.87 4.03
N ARG A 354 3.73 -5.28 2.88
CA ARG A 354 2.27 -5.18 2.61
C ARG A 354 1.45 -6.11 3.50
N VAL A 355 1.90 -7.36 3.68
CA VAL A 355 1.25 -8.31 4.58
C VAL A 355 1.24 -7.77 6.00
N ARG A 356 2.36 -7.29 6.50
CA ARG A 356 2.49 -6.68 7.84
C ARG A 356 1.61 -5.44 8.01
N ALA A 357 1.53 -4.60 6.98
CA ALA A 357 0.70 -3.39 7.02
C ALA A 357 -0.82 -3.70 7.09
N GLN A 358 -1.28 -4.88 6.66
CA GLN A 358 -2.69 -5.26 6.73
C GLN A 358 -3.19 -5.50 8.15
N THR A 359 -2.33 -5.89 9.09
CA THR A 359 -2.73 -6.11 10.48
C THR A 359 -3.12 -4.80 11.18
N GLY A 360 -2.53 -3.67 10.77
CA GLY A 360 -2.67 -2.38 11.44
C GLY A 360 -2.01 -2.30 12.81
N GLU A 361 -1.40 -3.40 13.30
CA GLU A 361 -0.71 -3.44 14.58
C GLU A 361 0.61 -2.67 14.52
N SER A 362 0.90 -1.88 15.56
CA SER A 362 2.09 -1.01 15.57
C SER A 362 3.41 -1.79 15.39
N ASN A 363 3.53 -2.98 15.96
CA ASN A 363 4.74 -3.81 15.84
C ASN A 363 4.94 -4.30 14.41
N ASP A 364 3.86 -4.70 13.73
CA ASP A 364 3.90 -5.14 12.34
C ASP A 364 4.21 -3.98 11.39
N LEU A 365 3.64 -2.81 11.66
CA LEU A 365 3.95 -1.60 10.90
C LEU A 365 5.41 -1.18 11.06
N LEU A 366 5.99 -1.27 12.27
CA LEU A 366 7.41 -1.02 12.50
C LEU A 366 8.28 -2.02 11.75
N ALA A 367 7.92 -3.30 11.78
CA ALA A 367 8.62 -4.33 11.03
C ALA A 367 8.49 -4.15 9.51
N ALA A 368 7.34 -3.63 9.02
CA ALA A 368 7.18 -3.26 7.62
C ALA A 368 8.11 -2.10 7.22
N VAL A 369 8.29 -1.11 8.09
CA VAL A 369 9.23 0.01 7.87
C VAL A 369 10.67 -0.51 7.74
N GLU A 370 11.10 -1.49 8.53
CA GLU A 370 12.45 -2.08 8.40
C GLU A 370 12.62 -2.81 7.06
N ASP A 371 11.64 -3.60 6.61
CA ASP A 371 11.69 -4.22 5.28
C ASP A 371 11.81 -3.17 4.17
N LEU A 372 11.03 -2.09 4.28
CA LEU A 372 11.02 -1.02 3.28
C LEU A 372 12.29 -0.17 3.28
N LYS A 373 12.99 -0.03 4.42
CA LYS A 373 14.31 0.58 4.47
C LYS A 373 15.30 -0.20 3.62
N GLU A 374 15.31 -1.53 3.74
CA GLU A 374 16.19 -2.39 2.94
C GLU A 374 15.88 -2.27 1.44
N VAL A 375 14.60 -2.23 1.08
CA VAL A 375 14.17 -1.99 -0.32
C VAL A 375 14.70 -0.66 -0.84
N LEU A 376 14.63 0.42 -0.04
CA LEU A 376 15.08 1.75 -0.44
C LEU A 376 16.60 1.93 -0.40
N ILE A 377 17.34 1.11 0.36
CA ILE A 377 18.80 1.02 0.26
C ILE A 377 19.22 0.46 -1.11
N GLN A 378 18.52 -0.58 -1.59
CA GLN A 378 18.81 -1.19 -2.89
C GLN A 378 18.34 -0.32 -4.06
N GLU A 379 17.18 0.33 -3.93
CA GLU A 379 16.57 1.18 -4.95
C GLU A 379 15.97 2.44 -4.32
N PRO A 380 16.76 3.52 -4.13
CA PRO A 380 16.32 4.73 -3.42
C PRO A 380 15.10 5.44 -4.03
N ASN A 381 14.87 5.24 -5.32
CA ASN A 381 13.73 5.79 -6.05
C ASN A 381 12.63 4.76 -6.32
N SER A 382 12.61 3.63 -5.64
CA SER A 382 11.57 2.61 -5.80
C SER A 382 10.18 3.20 -5.55
N ARG A 383 9.34 3.28 -6.59
CA ARG A 383 7.99 3.82 -6.50
C ARG A 383 7.15 3.11 -5.45
N ALA A 384 7.18 1.77 -5.46
CA ALA A 384 6.45 0.95 -4.48
C ALA A 384 7.04 1.11 -3.06
N GLY A 385 8.39 1.10 -2.95
CA GLY A 385 9.08 1.30 -1.68
C GLY A 385 8.71 2.63 -1.02
N LEU A 386 8.80 3.73 -1.75
CA LEU A 386 8.44 5.06 -1.26
C LEU A 386 6.96 5.18 -0.89
N TYR A 387 6.06 4.62 -1.72
CA TYR A 387 4.63 4.65 -1.44
C TYR A 387 4.26 3.90 -0.16
N PHE A 388 4.72 2.66 -0.02
CA PHE A 388 4.43 1.87 1.19
C PHE A 388 5.16 2.40 2.43
N MET A 389 6.34 3.00 2.28
CA MET A 389 7.03 3.68 3.38
C MET A 389 6.23 4.89 3.88
N ALA A 390 5.70 5.72 2.97
CA ALA A 390 4.82 6.82 3.32
C ALA A 390 3.55 6.33 4.03
N GLN A 391 2.93 5.26 3.51
CA GLN A 391 1.72 4.68 4.08
C GLN A 391 1.95 4.07 5.47
N ALA A 392 3.03 3.31 5.65
CA ALA A 392 3.37 2.70 6.95
C ALA A 392 3.63 3.77 8.01
N ASN A 393 4.39 4.81 7.69
CA ASN A 393 4.62 5.94 8.60
C ASN A 393 3.34 6.73 8.90
N PHE A 394 2.46 6.91 7.90
CA PHE A 394 1.15 7.54 8.09
C PHE A 394 0.30 6.73 9.08
N ASN A 395 0.23 5.42 8.92
CA ASN A 395 -0.52 4.53 9.81
C ASN A 395 0.08 4.48 11.24
N LEU A 396 1.40 4.65 11.38
CA LEU A 396 2.07 4.79 12.68
C LEU A 396 1.86 6.16 13.34
N GLY A 397 1.23 7.12 12.66
CA GLY A 397 1.11 8.50 13.12
C GLY A 397 2.39 9.34 12.97
N ASN A 398 3.41 8.85 12.31
CA ASN A 398 4.67 9.54 12.00
C ASN A 398 4.48 10.49 10.81
N ILE A 399 3.64 11.50 10.99
CA ILE A 399 3.13 12.37 9.90
C ILE A 399 4.25 13.07 9.13
N ASP A 400 5.31 13.54 9.81
CA ASP A 400 6.42 14.24 9.14
C ASP A 400 7.25 13.30 8.27
N GLN A 401 7.49 12.06 8.71
CA GLN A 401 8.18 11.05 7.89
C GLN A 401 7.33 10.63 6.70
N ALA A 402 6.02 10.41 6.90
CA ALA A 402 5.09 10.12 5.82
C ALA A 402 5.10 11.23 4.76
N ARG A 403 5.12 12.51 5.19
CA ARG A 403 5.21 13.68 4.30
C ARG A 403 6.52 13.69 3.51
N GLY A 404 7.65 13.36 4.13
CA GLY A 404 8.95 13.29 3.47
C GLY A 404 8.94 12.28 2.32
N PHE A 405 8.52 11.04 2.58
CA PHE A 405 8.47 9.98 1.56
C PHE A 405 7.42 10.25 0.47
N ALA A 406 6.28 10.85 0.81
CA ALA A 406 5.29 11.28 -0.18
C ALA A 406 5.83 12.42 -1.08
N GLY A 407 6.66 13.31 -0.54
CA GLY A 407 7.36 14.35 -1.29
C GLY A 407 8.42 13.78 -2.23
N ASP A 408 9.21 12.79 -1.78
CA ASP A 408 10.16 12.08 -2.63
C ASP A 408 9.45 11.35 -3.77
N LEU A 409 8.32 10.70 -3.46
CA LEU A 409 7.52 10.02 -4.46
C LEU A 409 6.99 10.97 -5.54
N GLU A 410 6.52 12.17 -5.16
CA GLU A 410 6.09 13.19 -6.12
C GLU A 410 7.25 13.73 -6.96
N ARG A 411 8.42 13.91 -6.35
CA ARG A 411 9.62 14.39 -7.06
C ARG A 411 10.08 13.41 -8.14
N TYR A 412 10.09 12.12 -7.85
CA TYR A 412 10.50 11.07 -8.82
C TYR A 412 9.38 10.70 -9.79
N TYR A 413 8.12 10.78 -9.36
CA TYR A 413 6.94 10.32 -10.11
C TYR A 413 5.81 11.37 -10.08
N PRO A 414 6.00 12.56 -10.71
CA PRO A 414 5.06 13.68 -10.59
C PRO A 414 3.66 13.39 -11.14
N ASP A 415 3.54 12.38 -12.00
CA ASP A 415 2.26 11.96 -12.60
C ASP A 415 1.60 10.79 -11.84
N TYR A 416 2.21 10.33 -10.75
CA TYR A 416 1.67 9.21 -9.98
C TYR A 416 0.56 9.69 -9.03
N LEU A 417 -0.69 9.55 -9.46
CA LEU A 417 -1.88 10.04 -8.75
C LEU A 417 -2.01 9.53 -7.30
N PRO A 418 -1.67 8.26 -6.94
CA PRO A 418 -1.69 7.81 -5.55
C PRO A 418 -0.76 8.59 -4.62
N ALA A 419 0.37 9.14 -5.11
CA ALA A 419 1.24 10.00 -4.31
C ALA A 419 0.53 11.30 -3.92
N LYS A 420 -0.17 11.92 -4.88
CA LYS A 420 -0.95 13.14 -4.61
C LYS A 420 -2.09 12.88 -3.64
N LEU A 421 -2.78 11.73 -3.76
CA LEU A 421 -3.79 11.33 -2.79
C LEU A 421 -3.19 11.14 -1.38
N MET A 422 -2.02 10.55 -1.26
CA MET A 422 -1.32 10.40 0.01
C MET A 422 -1.02 11.77 0.66
N GLN A 423 -0.57 12.75 -0.11
CA GLN A 423 -0.34 14.11 0.39
C GLN A 423 -1.62 14.79 0.88
N VAL A 424 -2.74 14.58 0.17
CA VAL A 424 -4.06 15.03 0.61
C VAL A 424 -4.41 14.46 1.99
N GLN A 425 -4.26 13.13 2.14
CA GLN A 425 -4.57 12.42 3.38
C GLN A 425 -3.66 12.87 4.54
N ILE A 426 -2.36 13.04 4.29
CA ILE A 426 -1.39 13.56 5.26
C ILE A 426 -1.77 14.99 5.70
N SER A 427 -2.14 15.86 4.75
CA SER A 427 -2.55 17.23 5.07
C SER A 427 -3.82 17.25 5.92
N LEU A 428 -4.81 16.41 5.59
CA LEU A 428 -6.05 16.28 6.37
C LEU A 428 -5.77 15.77 7.80
N ALA A 429 -4.95 14.73 7.93
CA ALA A 429 -4.59 14.13 9.22
C ALA A 429 -3.75 15.07 10.11
N SER A 430 -2.91 15.92 9.50
CA SER A 430 -2.14 16.94 10.23
C SER A 430 -2.94 18.18 10.61
N GLY A 431 -4.24 18.25 10.23
CA GLY A 431 -5.10 19.42 10.49
C GLY A 431 -4.84 20.61 9.55
N ASP A 432 -3.99 20.46 8.52
CA ASP A 432 -3.82 21.48 7.49
C ASP A 432 -4.96 21.41 6.48
N LEU A 433 -6.13 21.87 6.92
CA LEU A 433 -7.38 21.80 6.14
C LEU A 433 -7.33 22.63 4.86
N LYS A 434 -6.51 23.72 4.84
CA LYS A 434 -6.34 24.56 3.64
C LYS A 434 -5.57 23.80 2.55
N SER A 435 -4.44 23.20 2.91
CA SER A 435 -3.66 22.39 1.97
C SER A 435 -4.44 21.15 1.53
N ALA A 436 -5.14 20.46 2.44
CA ALA A 436 -5.97 19.32 2.10
C ALA A 436 -7.04 19.69 1.04
N SER A 437 -7.74 20.81 1.20
CA SER A 437 -8.74 21.30 0.24
C SER A 437 -8.13 21.66 -1.12
N ARG A 438 -7.00 22.40 -1.13
CA ARG A 438 -6.30 22.80 -2.36
C ARG A 438 -5.79 21.57 -3.13
N LEU A 439 -5.04 20.69 -2.45
CA LEU A 439 -4.47 19.49 -3.08
C LEU A 439 -5.56 18.53 -3.59
N SER A 440 -6.69 18.40 -2.88
CA SER A 440 -7.83 17.62 -3.35
C SER A 440 -8.40 18.18 -4.65
N THR A 441 -8.52 19.52 -4.76
CA THR A 441 -9.02 20.17 -5.98
C THR A 441 -8.06 19.92 -7.15
N GLU A 442 -6.76 20.15 -6.95
CA GLU A 442 -5.72 19.86 -7.95
C GLU A 442 -5.73 18.40 -8.40
N LEU A 443 -5.94 17.46 -7.45
CA LEU A 443 -6.03 16.03 -7.77
C LEU A 443 -7.28 15.69 -8.58
N ILE A 444 -8.44 16.25 -8.24
CA ILE A 444 -9.68 16.05 -8.99
C ILE A 444 -9.52 16.55 -10.43
N ASP A 445 -8.96 17.76 -10.62
CA ASP A 445 -8.70 18.34 -11.94
C ASP A 445 -7.72 17.47 -12.74
N ARG A 446 -6.66 16.97 -12.09
CA ARG A 446 -5.69 16.06 -12.73
C ARG A 446 -6.33 14.74 -13.16
N VAL A 447 -7.14 14.13 -12.31
CA VAL A 447 -7.87 12.90 -12.66
C VAL A 447 -8.80 13.14 -13.85
N ASN A 448 -9.51 14.29 -13.91
CA ASN A 448 -10.39 14.61 -15.03
C ASN A 448 -9.64 14.77 -16.37
N GLN A 449 -8.34 15.15 -16.33
CA GLN A 449 -7.49 15.31 -17.51
C GLN A 449 -6.75 14.02 -17.89
N THR A 450 -6.72 13.01 -17.00
CA THR A 450 -6.00 11.76 -17.22
C THR A 450 -6.84 10.80 -18.06
N ALA A 451 -6.37 10.47 -19.25
CA ALA A 451 -6.99 9.40 -20.05
C ALA A 451 -6.67 8.02 -19.42
N PRO A 452 -7.64 7.11 -19.38
CA PRO A 452 -7.38 5.75 -18.90
C PRO A 452 -6.33 5.03 -19.75
N ASP A 453 -5.40 4.35 -19.05
CA ASP A 453 -4.37 3.51 -19.65
C ASP A 453 -4.15 2.23 -18.81
N ARG A 454 -3.06 1.47 -19.10
CA ARG A 454 -2.70 0.26 -18.34
C ARG A 454 -2.33 0.53 -16.87
N ASN A 455 -1.83 1.74 -16.56
CA ASN A 455 -1.40 2.16 -15.23
C ASN A 455 -2.50 2.94 -14.48
N SER A 456 -3.52 3.39 -15.21
CA SER A 456 -4.59 4.26 -14.72
C SER A 456 -5.93 3.76 -15.26
N SER A 457 -6.43 2.65 -14.72
CA SER A 457 -7.72 2.09 -15.14
C SER A 457 -8.88 3.05 -14.82
N PRO A 458 -10.00 2.99 -15.56
CA PRO A 458 -11.19 3.81 -15.25
C PRO A 458 -11.65 3.66 -13.80
N GLN A 459 -11.59 2.43 -13.27
CA GLN A 459 -11.96 2.15 -11.89
C GLN A 459 -11.01 2.82 -10.90
N MET A 460 -9.69 2.71 -11.11
CA MET A 460 -8.67 3.35 -10.27
C MET A 460 -8.83 4.88 -10.26
N LEU A 461 -9.08 5.48 -11.44
CA LEU A 461 -9.30 6.92 -11.56
C LEU A 461 -10.56 7.35 -10.79
N ALA A 462 -11.65 6.58 -10.90
CA ALA A 462 -12.88 6.82 -10.16
C ALA A 462 -12.67 6.73 -8.65
N GLU A 463 -11.94 5.71 -8.17
CA GLU A 463 -11.62 5.54 -6.74
C GLU A 463 -10.77 6.70 -6.20
N ILE A 464 -9.74 7.13 -6.93
CA ILE A 464 -8.89 8.27 -6.54
C ILE A 464 -9.73 9.56 -6.49
N LYS A 465 -10.59 9.78 -7.51
CA LYS A 465 -11.48 10.93 -7.58
C LYS A 465 -12.47 10.96 -6.40
N ALA A 466 -13.10 9.83 -6.10
CA ALA A 466 -14.01 9.71 -4.96
C ALA A 466 -13.29 10.01 -3.64
N LYS A 467 -12.10 9.44 -3.41
CA LYS A 467 -11.28 9.72 -2.21
C LYS A 467 -10.84 11.18 -2.11
N ALA A 468 -10.56 11.83 -3.23
CA ALA A 468 -10.23 13.26 -3.26
C ALA A 468 -11.46 14.13 -2.88
N TYR A 469 -12.65 13.83 -3.40
CA TYR A 469 -13.89 14.49 -2.97
C TYR A 469 -14.17 14.26 -1.48
N ILE A 470 -14.03 13.01 -0.99
CA ILE A 470 -14.19 12.68 0.43
C ILE A 470 -13.25 13.52 1.30
N SER A 471 -11.97 13.61 0.91
CA SER A 471 -10.98 14.38 1.68
C SER A 471 -11.30 15.87 1.69
N ARG A 472 -11.74 16.45 0.56
CA ARG A 472 -12.13 17.86 0.47
C ARG A 472 -13.39 18.16 1.27
N GLY A 473 -14.39 17.29 1.17
CA GLY A 473 -15.61 17.35 1.96
C GLY A 473 -15.34 17.24 3.46
N SER A 474 -14.43 16.35 3.87
CA SER A 474 -14.02 16.21 5.28
C SER A 474 -13.31 17.47 5.80
N ALA A 475 -12.44 18.08 4.99
CA ALA A 475 -11.81 19.35 5.33
C ALA A 475 -12.84 20.48 5.47
N ALA A 476 -13.83 20.55 4.57
CA ALA A 476 -14.91 21.52 4.64
C ALA A 476 -15.79 21.31 5.90
N LEU A 477 -16.14 20.08 6.23
CA LEU A 477 -16.93 19.75 7.42
C LEU A 477 -16.20 20.15 8.70
N GLN A 478 -14.90 19.88 8.80
CA GLN A 478 -14.08 20.29 9.95
C GLN A 478 -13.95 21.82 10.08
N GLN A 479 -14.09 22.57 8.97
CA GLN A 479 -14.15 24.03 8.95
C GLN A 479 -15.56 24.58 9.25
N GLY A 480 -16.55 23.71 9.47
CA GLY A 480 -17.95 24.08 9.69
C GLY A 480 -18.72 24.44 8.40
N ASN A 481 -18.14 24.25 7.22
CA ASN A 481 -18.79 24.49 5.94
C ASN A 481 -19.56 23.24 5.48
N THR A 482 -20.75 23.05 6.04
CA THR A 482 -21.59 21.86 5.77
C THR A 482 -22.10 21.82 4.34
N GLU A 483 -22.34 22.98 3.70
CA GLU A 483 -22.80 23.06 2.30
C GLU A 483 -21.73 22.51 1.33
N ALA A 484 -20.49 22.98 1.46
CA ALA A 484 -19.39 22.49 0.63
C ALA A 484 -19.10 21.00 0.89
N ALA A 485 -19.15 20.57 2.17
CA ALA A 485 -18.98 19.17 2.53
C ALA A 485 -20.04 18.27 1.90
N ARG A 486 -21.30 18.67 1.96
CA ARG A 486 -22.44 17.95 1.35
C ARG A 486 -22.24 17.79 -0.16
N LYS A 487 -21.90 18.89 -0.85
CA LYS A 487 -21.64 18.87 -2.29
C LYS A 487 -20.57 17.86 -2.67
N ASP A 488 -19.45 17.83 -1.93
CA ASP A 488 -18.34 16.94 -2.22
C ASP A 488 -18.66 15.47 -1.90
N PHE A 489 -19.36 15.18 -0.79
CA PHE A 489 -19.77 13.81 -0.49
C PHE A 489 -20.82 13.26 -1.46
N LEU A 490 -21.72 14.09 -1.97
CA LEU A 490 -22.64 13.70 -3.04
C LEU A 490 -21.87 13.40 -4.33
N ALA A 491 -20.91 14.24 -4.73
CA ALA A 491 -20.04 13.97 -5.88
C ALA A 491 -19.20 12.69 -5.71
N ALA A 492 -18.72 12.40 -4.51
CA ALA A 492 -18.01 11.15 -4.21
C ALA A 492 -18.94 9.94 -4.39
N HIS A 493 -20.18 10.00 -3.90
CA HIS A 493 -21.17 8.94 -4.05
C HIS A 493 -21.58 8.73 -5.52
N GLU A 494 -21.72 9.79 -6.30
CA GLU A 494 -22.00 9.70 -7.74
C GLU A 494 -20.90 8.97 -8.51
N VAL A 495 -19.63 9.21 -8.14
CA VAL A 495 -18.47 8.59 -8.78
C VAL A 495 -18.28 7.14 -8.32
N ALA A 496 -18.60 6.81 -7.06
CA ALA A 496 -18.41 5.50 -6.45
C ALA A 496 -19.66 5.07 -5.67
N ALA A 497 -20.74 4.78 -6.37
CA ALA A 497 -22.05 4.49 -5.77
C ALA A 497 -22.08 3.23 -4.87
N SER A 498 -21.16 2.29 -5.08
CA SER A 498 -20.99 1.11 -4.23
C SER A 498 -20.19 1.36 -2.94
N ASP A 499 -19.51 2.51 -2.84
CA ASP A 499 -18.83 2.91 -1.60
C ASP A 499 -19.82 3.54 -0.63
N SER A 500 -19.96 2.93 0.54
CA SER A 500 -20.86 3.41 1.59
C SER A 500 -20.31 4.62 2.37
N TYR A 501 -19.00 4.87 2.28
CA TYR A 501 -18.35 5.91 3.09
C TYR A 501 -18.87 7.33 2.80
N PRO A 502 -19.12 7.75 1.55
CA PRO A 502 -19.74 9.06 1.26
C PRO A 502 -21.11 9.24 1.92
N LEU A 503 -21.94 8.18 1.95
CA LEU A 503 -23.26 8.23 2.60
C LEU A 503 -23.15 8.36 4.13
N ILE A 504 -22.18 7.66 4.76
CA ILE A 504 -21.88 7.83 6.19
C ILE A 504 -21.44 9.27 6.48
N SER A 505 -20.63 9.85 5.59
CA SER A 505 -20.17 11.24 5.71
C SER A 505 -21.32 12.23 5.54
N LEU A 506 -22.27 11.97 4.63
CA LEU A 506 -23.50 12.76 4.47
C LEU A 506 -24.39 12.69 5.72
N ALA A 507 -24.48 11.52 6.37
CA ALA A 507 -25.16 11.40 7.65
C ALA A 507 -24.51 12.31 8.72
N SER A 508 -23.16 12.36 8.74
CA SER A 508 -22.41 13.25 9.65
C SER A 508 -22.68 14.74 9.36
N VAL A 509 -22.79 15.13 8.08
CA VAL A 509 -23.18 16.49 7.68
C VAL A 509 -24.61 16.80 8.15
N ALA A 510 -25.56 15.89 7.91
CA ALA A 510 -26.94 16.06 8.34
C ALA A 510 -27.06 16.24 9.87
N LEU A 511 -26.24 15.49 10.65
CA LEU A 511 -26.17 15.64 12.10
C LEU A 511 -25.58 17.01 12.51
N ALA A 512 -24.57 17.50 11.82
CA ALA A 512 -24.00 18.82 12.07
C ALA A 512 -25.04 19.95 11.77
N GLU A 513 -25.98 19.69 10.87
CA GLU A 513 -27.10 20.58 10.54
C GLU A 513 -28.35 20.34 11.41
N ASN A 514 -28.28 19.47 12.43
CA ASN A 514 -29.40 19.03 13.26
C ASN A 514 -30.56 18.38 12.47
N LYS A 515 -30.29 17.81 11.31
CA LYS A 515 -31.26 17.12 10.44
C LYS A 515 -31.27 15.61 10.71
N VAL A 516 -31.73 15.21 11.90
CA VAL A 516 -31.63 13.84 12.39
C VAL A 516 -32.34 12.83 11.48
N ASP A 517 -33.51 13.16 10.93
CA ASP A 517 -34.26 12.25 10.04
C ASP A 517 -33.57 12.04 8.70
N GLU A 518 -32.89 13.06 8.18
CA GLU A 518 -32.05 12.93 6.98
C GLU A 518 -30.83 12.03 7.25
N ALA A 519 -30.18 12.15 8.43
CA ALA A 519 -29.11 11.26 8.83
C ALA A 519 -29.56 9.79 8.90
N VAL A 520 -30.76 9.53 9.43
CA VAL A 520 -31.37 8.19 9.43
C VAL A 520 -31.53 7.69 8.00
N GLY A 521 -32.03 8.52 7.07
CA GLY A 521 -32.17 8.16 5.65
C GLY A 521 -30.84 7.78 5.01
N PHE A 522 -29.77 8.51 5.27
CA PHE A 522 -28.44 8.16 4.75
C PHE A 522 -27.92 6.83 5.31
N TYR A 523 -28.10 6.56 6.62
CA TYR A 523 -27.70 5.26 7.18
C TYR A 523 -28.52 4.09 6.61
N GLU A 524 -29.81 4.28 6.36
CA GLU A 524 -30.63 3.25 5.69
C GLU A 524 -30.19 3.01 4.24
N ASN A 525 -29.75 4.06 3.52
CA ASN A 525 -29.17 3.90 2.19
C ASN A 525 -27.84 3.10 2.25
N VAL A 526 -27.00 3.31 3.28
CA VAL A 526 -25.81 2.47 3.52
C VAL A 526 -26.21 1.01 3.70
N LEU A 527 -27.26 0.75 4.51
CA LEU A 527 -27.74 -0.60 4.78
C LEU A 527 -28.43 -1.27 3.59
N ALA A 528 -28.86 -0.50 2.60
CA ALA A 528 -29.31 -1.04 1.32
C ALA A 528 -28.15 -1.56 0.46
N ILE A 529 -26.93 -0.99 0.61
CA ILE A 529 -25.70 -1.44 -0.07
C ILE A 529 -25.10 -2.64 0.71
N ASP A 530 -24.95 -2.49 2.01
CA ASP A 530 -24.42 -3.51 2.93
C ASP A 530 -25.27 -3.58 4.19
N GLY A 531 -26.19 -4.56 4.23
CA GLY A 531 -27.16 -4.73 5.32
C GLY A 531 -26.51 -4.99 6.69
N THR A 532 -25.22 -5.34 6.74
CA THR A 532 -24.47 -5.61 7.98
C THR A 532 -23.51 -4.49 8.36
N ASN A 533 -23.54 -3.36 7.66
CA ASN A 533 -22.62 -2.26 7.89
C ASN A 533 -22.65 -1.76 9.34
N PHE A 534 -21.57 -2.03 10.05
CA PHE A 534 -21.43 -1.74 11.49
C PHE A 534 -21.62 -0.24 11.81
N ASN A 535 -21.03 0.64 11.00
CA ASN A 535 -21.08 2.09 11.25
C ASN A 535 -22.50 2.64 11.08
N ALA A 536 -23.21 2.18 10.05
CA ALA A 536 -24.58 2.60 9.81
C ALA A 536 -25.52 2.09 10.91
N LEU A 537 -25.43 0.81 11.28
CA LEU A 537 -26.22 0.23 12.38
C LEU A 537 -25.91 0.94 13.71
N SER A 538 -24.64 1.14 14.04
CA SER A 538 -24.23 1.87 15.25
C SER A 538 -24.73 3.32 15.25
N GLY A 539 -24.71 3.99 14.11
CA GLY A 539 -25.27 5.32 13.92
C GLY A 539 -26.78 5.36 14.19
N LEU A 540 -27.53 4.45 13.59
CA LEU A 540 -28.98 4.33 13.79
C LEU A 540 -29.34 4.05 15.26
N ILE A 541 -28.62 3.11 15.89
CA ILE A 541 -28.85 2.78 17.31
C ILE A 541 -28.71 4.03 18.18
N ARG A 542 -27.65 4.81 18.00
CA ARG A 542 -27.44 6.05 18.77
C ARG A 542 -28.51 7.09 18.50
N LEU A 543 -28.95 7.24 17.24
CA LEU A 543 -30.00 8.20 16.89
C LEU A 543 -31.35 7.81 17.46
N TYR A 544 -31.72 6.52 17.38
CA TYR A 544 -32.96 6.01 17.99
C TYR A 544 -32.92 6.09 19.51
N ALA A 545 -31.79 5.79 20.15
CA ALA A 545 -31.61 5.97 21.60
C ALA A 545 -31.77 7.45 22.03
N GLY A 546 -31.16 8.38 21.29
CA GLY A 546 -31.29 9.80 21.54
C GLY A 546 -32.71 10.35 21.39
N LYS A 547 -33.53 9.70 20.53
CA LYS A 547 -34.98 10.00 20.39
C LYS A 547 -35.88 9.27 21.40
N GLY A 548 -35.34 8.36 22.23
CA GLY A 548 -36.15 7.49 23.08
C GLY A 548 -36.89 6.36 22.32
N GLU A 549 -36.46 6.08 21.08
CA GLU A 549 -37.08 5.10 20.17
C GLU A 549 -36.26 3.80 20.08
N THR A 550 -35.73 3.32 21.21
CA THR A 550 -34.85 2.14 21.26
C THR A 550 -35.47 0.87 20.69
N SER A 551 -36.82 0.75 20.77
CA SER A 551 -37.55 -0.34 20.13
C SER A 551 -37.31 -0.44 18.60
N LYS A 552 -37.10 0.68 17.92
CA LYS A 552 -36.76 0.70 16.48
C LYS A 552 -35.32 0.16 16.25
N ALA A 553 -34.40 0.49 17.15
CA ALA A 553 -33.03 -0.04 17.11
C ALA A 553 -33.03 -1.57 17.25
N HIS A 554 -33.77 -2.10 18.22
CA HIS A 554 -33.90 -3.56 18.42
C HIS A 554 -34.57 -4.22 17.21
N ALA A 555 -35.69 -3.69 16.71
CA ALA A 555 -36.37 -4.26 15.56
C ALA A 555 -35.47 -4.31 14.32
N ARG A 556 -34.65 -3.26 14.07
CA ARG A 556 -33.69 -3.24 12.97
C ARG A 556 -32.59 -4.28 13.13
N LEU A 557 -32.02 -4.39 14.35
CA LEU A 557 -31.00 -5.39 14.65
C LEU A 557 -31.54 -6.82 14.55
N ASP A 558 -32.75 -7.07 15.06
CA ASP A 558 -33.40 -8.40 14.97
C ASP A 558 -33.67 -8.80 13.52
N GLN A 559 -34.07 -7.84 12.67
CA GLN A 559 -34.23 -8.08 11.24
C GLN A 559 -32.92 -8.55 10.60
N VAL A 560 -31.80 -7.89 10.91
CA VAL A 560 -30.48 -8.27 10.35
C VAL A 560 -29.98 -9.57 10.96
N LEU A 561 -30.15 -9.78 12.27
CA LEU A 561 -29.76 -11.00 12.97
C LEU A 561 -30.51 -12.24 12.49
N ASN A 562 -31.77 -12.11 12.06
CA ASN A 562 -32.51 -13.21 11.44
C ASN A 562 -31.80 -13.75 10.18
N SER A 563 -31.13 -12.87 9.41
CA SER A 563 -30.37 -13.27 8.24
C SER A 563 -28.93 -13.69 8.57
N TYR A 564 -28.35 -13.15 9.63
CA TYR A 564 -26.96 -13.34 10.03
C TYR A 564 -26.80 -13.70 11.51
N PRO A 565 -27.40 -14.82 12.01
CA PRO A 565 -27.47 -15.14 13.43
C PRO A 565 -26.11 -15.47 14.08
N GLY A 566 -25.09 -15.75 13.27
CA GLY A 566 -23.71 -16.03 13.71
C GLY A 566 -22.79 -14.81 13.68
N ASN A 567 -23.30 -13.60 13.45
CA ASN A 567 -22.46 -12.40 13.35
C ASN A 567 -22.24 -11.78 14.74
N ALA A 568 -21.01 -11.96 15.28
CA ALA A 568 -20.62 -11.44 16.58
C ALA A 568 -20.79 -9.91 16.72
N SER A 569 -20.51 -9.15 15.66
CA SER A 569 -20.61 -7.68 15.69
C SER A 569 -22.05 -7.18 15.85
N LEU A 570 -23.03 -7.92 15.31
CA LEU A 570 -24.44 -7.58 15.48
C LEU A 570 -24.93 -7.80 16.92
N HIS A 571 -24.49 -8.89 17.57
CA HIS A 571 -24.75 -9.13 18.99
C HIS A 571 -24.09 -8.06 19.87
N TYR A 572 -22.87 -7.65 19.53
CA TYR A 572 -22.22 -6.52 20.19
C TYR A 572 -23.01 -5.22 20.07
N LEU A 573 -23.54 -4.89 18.88
CA LEU A 573 -24.39 -3.72 18.66
C LEU A 573 -25.71 -3.83 19.44
N LYS A 574 -26.28 -5.04 19.55
CA LYS A 574 -27.49 -5.27 20.32
C LYS A 574 -27.26 -5.06 21.81
N ALA A 575 -26.08 -5.46 22.31
CA ALA A 575 -25.65 -5.16 23.65
C ALA A 575 -25.53 -3.65 23.92
N GLN A 576 -25.01 -2.89 22.95
CA GLN A 576 -24.97 -1.42 23.05
C GLN A 576 -26.38 -0.81 23.11
N ALA A 577 -27.33 -1.30 22.32
CA ALA A 577 -28.72 -0.86 22.37
C ALA A 577 -29.33 -1.06 23.78
N TYR A 578 -29.13 -2.25 24.37
CA TYR A 578 -29.53 -2.50 25.76
C TYR A 578 -28.78 -1.62 26.76
N GLY A 579 -27.54 -1.26 26.50
CA GLY A 579 -26.77 -0.31 27.32
C GLY A 579 -27.41 1.07 27.37
N PHE A 580 -27.94 1.57 26.24
CA PHE A 580 -28.68 2.85 26.22
C PHE A 580 -30.00 2.79 27.02
N GLU A 581 -30.58 1.62 27.16
CA GLU A 581 -31.78 1.36 27.98
C GLU A 581 -31.45 1.13 29.46
N HIS A 582 -30.17 1.16 29.84
CA HIS A 582 -29.69 0.76 31.16
C HIS A 582 -30.05 -0.69 31.53
N ASN A 583 -30.33 -1.53 30.54
CA ASN A 583 -30.66 -2.94 30.74
C ASN A 583 -29.38 -3.80 30.78
N SER A 584 -28.70 -3.72 31.94
CA SER A 584 -27.41 -4.40 32.13
C SER A 584 -27.49 -5.92 31.96
N SER A 585 -28.63 -6.55 32.34
CA SER A 585 -28.80 -7.99 32.25
C SER A 585 -28.84 -8.48 30.80
N GLN A 586 -29.60 -7.81 29.93
CA GLN A 586 -29.66 -8.18 28.53
C GLN A 586 -28.37 -7.80 27.77
N ALA A 587 -27.75 -6.67 28.13
CA ALA A 587 -26.46 -6.28 27.59
C ALA A 587 -25.37 -7.33 27.91
N GLU A 588 -25.33 -7.89 29.13
CA GLU A 588 -24.41 -8.99 29.48
C GLU A 588 -24.66 -10.24 28.61
N VAL A 589 -25.93 -10.64 28.43
CA VAL A 589 -26.28 -11.80 27.61
C VAL A 589 -25.75 -11.66 26.18
N GLU A 590 -25.98 -10.52 25.54
CA GLU A 590 -25.57 -10.30 24.17
C GLU A 590 -24.03 -10.16 24.01
N LEU A 591 -23.35 -9.56 25.02
CA LEU A 591 -21.89 -9.51 25.04
C LEU A 591 -21.27 -10.91 25.19
N ARG A 592 -21.85 -11.77 26.03
CA ARG A 592 -21.41 -13.16 26.14
C ARG A 592 -21.66 -13.92 24.85
N ARG A 593 -22.81 -13.68 24.21
CA ARG A 593 -23.08 -14.27 22.90
C ARG A 593 -22.06 -13.82 21.85
N THR A 594 -21.67 -12.55 21.85
CA THR A 594 -20.57 -12.04 21.02
C THR A 594 -19.30 -12.87 21.21
N LEU A 595 -18.91 -13.15 22.48
CA LEU A 595 -17.70 -13.90 22.83
C LEU A 595 -17.80 -15.40 22.55
N GLU A 596 -19.00 -15.97 22.57
CA GLU A 596 -19.22 -17.35 22.11
C GLU A 596 -18.99 -17.51 20.60
N LEU A 597 -19.37 -16.48 19.82
CA LEU A 597 -19.21 -16.45 18.36
C LEU A 597 -17.79 -16.06 17.95
N ASP A 598 -17.19 -15.10 18.65
CA ASP A 598 -15.81 -14.67 18.46
C ASP A 598 -15.11 -14.43 19.80
N GLN A 599 -14.34 -15.41 20.23
CA GLN A 599 -13.58 -15.34 21.49
C GLN A 599 -12.49 -14.25 21.49
N ASN A 600 -12.10 -13.71 20.32
CA ASN A 600 -11.11 -12.67 20.18
C ASN A 600 -11.72 -11.26 20.07
N TYR A 601 -13.01 -11.12 20.26
CA TYR A 601 -13.72 -9.83 20.19
C TYR A 601 -13.38 -8.95 21.41
N ILE A 602 -12.22 -8.28 21.38
CA ILE A 602 -11.67 -7.50 22.51
C ILE A 602 -12.64 -6.41 23.01
N ALA A 603 -13.39 -5.78 22.09
CA ALA A 603 -14.36 -4.75 22.46
C ALA A 603 -15.49 -5.30 23.36
N ALA A 604 -15.87 -6.58 23.21
CA ALA A 604 -16.88 -7.19 24.08
C ALA A 604 -16.38 -7.41 25.52
N TYR A 605 -15.12 -7.83 25.70
CA TYR A 605 -14.50 -7.88 27.04
C TYR A 605 -14.43 -6.50 27.68
N SER A 606 -14.04 -5.48 26.90
CA SER A 606 -13.99 -4.10 27.38
C SER A 606 -15.38 -3.59 27.80
N ALA A 607 -16.40 -3.90 26.99
CA ALA A 607 -17.79 -3.54 27.29
C ALA A 607 -18.35 -4.27 28.51
N LEU A 608 -18.03 -5.55 28.71
CA LEU A 608 -18.35 -6.30 29.94
C LEU A 608 -17.67 -5.69 31.16
N GLY A 609 -16.39 -5.36 31.05
CA GLY A 609 -15.65 -4.67 32.10
C GLY A 609 -16.33 -3.37 32.51
N ALA A 610 -16.66 -2.52 31.54
CA ALA A 610 -17.35 -1.26 31.76
C ALA A 610 -18.75 -1.46 32.40
N LEU A 611 -19.50 -2.46 31.93
CA LEU A 611 -20.81 -2.81 32.48
C LEU A 611 -20.69 -3.24 33.95
N PHE A 612 -19.66 -4.03 34.29
CA PHE A 612 -19.44 -4.45 35.70
C PHE A 612 -18.96 -3.33 36.58
N ILE A 613 -18.21 -2.37 36.06
CA ILE A 613 -17.87 -1.13 36.78
C ILE A 613 -19.17 -0.38 37.11
N ASN A 614 -20.01 -0.12 36.13
CA ASN A 614 -21.26 0.62 36.26
C ASN A 614 -22.27 -0.07 37.21
N THR A 615 -22.18 -1.38 37.36
CA THR A 615 -23.00 -2.16 38.28
C THR A 615 -22.31 -2.49 39.61
N ASN A 616 -21.19 -1.81 39.92
CA ASN A 616 -20.37 -1.99 41.13
C ASN A 616 -19.83 -3.43 41.35
N GLN A 617 -19.53 -4.12 40.28
CA GLN A 617 -18.99 -5.50 40.26
C GLN A 617 -17.52 -5.51 39.84
N GLN A 618 -16.66 -4.77 40.53
CA GLN A 618 -15.28 -4.47 40.13
C GLN A 618 -14.40 -5.73 39.94
N ASP A 619 -14.60 -6.80 40.71
CA ASP A 619 -13.86 -8.05 40.57
C ASP A 619 -14.16 -8.72 39.24
N ARG A 620 -15.40 -8.70 38.79
CA ARG A 620 -15.80 -9.20 37.48
C ARG A 620 -15.19 -8.34 36.36
N ALA A 621 -15.13 -7.03 36.53
CA ALA A 621 -14.50 -6.13 35.58
C ALA A 621 -13.01 -6.47 35.39
N ILE A 622 -12.27 -6.63 36.50
CA ILE A 622 -10.85 -7.03 36.46
C ILE A 622 -10.69 -8.39 35.73
N ALA A 623 -11.55 -9.38 36.04
CA ALA A 623 -11.50 -10.68 35.40
C ALA A 623 -11.69 -10.60 33.86
N GLU A 624 -12.60 -9.74 33.39
CA GLU A 624 -12.78 -9.55 31.93
C GLU A 624 -11.57 -8.85 31.29
N TYR A 625 -10.97 -7.86 31.95
CA TYR A 625 -9.74 -7.22 31.44
C TYR A 625 -8.54 -8.17 31.47
N GLN A 626 -8.44 -9.07 32.45
CA GLN A 626 -7.42 -10.14 32.47
C GLN A 626 -7.55 -11.09 31.27
N LYS A 627 -8.78 -11.43 30.84
CA LYS A 627 -9.00 -12.23 29.63
C LYS A 627 -8.52 -11.51 28.36
N ILE A 628 -8.55 -10.17 28.33
CA ILE A 628 -7.91 -9.42 27.23
C ILE A 628 -6.41 -9.66 27.25
N LEU A 629 -5.78 -9.63 28.42
CA LEU A 629 -4.33 -9.81 28.57
C LEU A 629 -3.88 -11.26 28.28
N GLU A 630 -4.73 -12.26 28.48
CA GLU A 630 -4.48 -13.64 28.09
C GLU A 630 -4.37 -13.78 26.55
N ARG A 631 -5.12 -12.99 25.80
CA ARG A 631 -5.14 -13.00 24.32
C ARG A 631 -4.18 -12.00 23.70
N ARG A 632 -4.02 -10.85 24.34
CA ARG A 632 -3.17 -9.75 23.95
C ARG A 632 -2.33 -9.27 25.14
N PRO A 633 -1.21 -9.94 25.44
CA PRO A 633 -0.34 -9.61 26.58
C PRO A 633 0.32 -8.22 26.46
N ASP A 634 0.22 -7.59 25.32
CA ASP A 634 0.74 -6.26 25.03
C ASP A 634 -0.31 -5.15 25.11
N ASN A 635 -1.55 -5.45 25.48
CA ASN A 635 -2.64 -4.46 25.57
C ASN A 635 -2.44 -3.49 26.73
N ALA A 636 -1.80 -2.34 26.48
CA ALA A 636 -1.55 -1.29 27.46
C ALA A 636 -2.86 -0.72 28.07
N THR A 637 -3.96 -0.66 27.30
CA THR A 637 -5.25 -0.17 27.77
C THR A 637 -5.83 -1.09 28.84
N ALA A 638 -5.77 -2.40 28.68
CA ALA A 638 -6.26 -3.35 29.67
C ALA A 638 -5.47 -3.23 31.00
N TYR A 639 -4.13 -3.11 30.92
CA TYR A 639 -3.32 -2.83 32.12
C TYR A 639 -3.70 -1.51 32.77
N THR A 640 -3.92 -0.45 31.99
CA THR A 640 -4.34 0.87 32.52
C THR A 640 -5.66 0.77 33.25
N LEU A 641 -6.66 0.10 32.70
CA LEU A 641 -7.99 -0.08 33.31
C LEU A 641 -7.94 -0.92 34.59
N ILE A 642 -7.14 -2.00 34.61
CA ILE A 642 -6.91 -2.76 35.86
C ILE A 642 -6.25 -1.87 36.90
N GLY A 643 -5.21 -1.09 36.51
CA GLY A 643 -4.57 -0.15 37.42
C GLY A 643 -5.53 0.89 38.00
N MET A 644 -6.45 1.44 37.20
CA MET A 644 -7.48 2.38 37.68
C MET A 644 -8.46 1.72 38.66
N LEU A 645 -8.83 0.46 38.44
CA LEU A 645 -9.69 -0.27 39.35
C LEU A 645 -8.98 -0.57 40.71
N ASP A 646 -7.72 -0.99 40.65
CA ASP A 646 -6.91 -1.22 41.85
C ASP A 646 -6.70 0.06 42.63
N ASP A 647 -6.46 1.22 41.96
CA ASP A 647 -6.33 2.53 42.58
C ASP A 647 -7.62 2.93 43.26
N SER A 648 -8.78 2.76 42.63
CA SER A 648 -10.08 3.06 43.22
C SER A 648 -10.40 2.24 44.48
N ARG A 649 -9.76 1.07 44.63
CA ARG A 649 -9.82 0.16 45.77
C ARG A 649 -8.74 0.41 46.80
N GLN A 650 -7.92 1.45 46.60
CA GLN A 650 -6.76 1.75 47.41
C GLN A 650 -5.67 0.65 47.41
N ASN A 651 -5.68 -0.23 46.42
CA ASN A 651 -4.64 -1.24 46.17
C ASN A 651 -3.46 -0.61 45.44
N TYR A 652 -2.84 0.39 46.01
CA TYR A 652 -1.89 1.29 45.35
C TYR A 652 -0.67 0.59 44.75
N ASP A 653 -0.18 -0.49 45.38
CA ASP A 653 0.97 -1.24 44.90
C ASP A 653 0.62 -2.02 43.61
N ALA A 654 -0.57 -2.65 43.55
CA ALA A 654 -1.09 -3.32 42.41
C ALA A 654 -1.39 -2.35 41.26
N ALA A 655 -1.97 -1.17 41.59
CA ALA A 655 -2.23 -0.10 40.63
C ALA A 655 -0.92 0.38 39.97
N ALA A 656 0.10 0.69 40.80
CA ALA A 656 1.40 1.12 40.28
C ALA A 656 2.05 0.06 39.38
N ASP A 657 1.95 -1.23 39.72
CA ASP A 657 2.48 -2.32 38.92
C ASP A 657 1.76 -2.42 37.56
N SER A 658 0.43 -2.30 37.57
CA SER A 658 -0.38 -2.31 36.34
C SER A 658 -0.08 -1.11 35.45
N TYR A 659 0.07 0.10 35.98
CA TYR A 659 0.46 1.29 35.21
C TYR A 659 1.88 1.15 34.64
N ARG A 660 2.87 0.60 35.38
CA ARG A 660 4.22 0.32 34.86
C ARG A 660 4.18 -0.70 33.71
N LYS A 661 3.37 -1.77 33.85
CA LYS A 661 3.17 -2.74 32.77
C LYS A 661 2.57 -2.09 31.53
N ALA A 662 1.57 -1.21 31.69
CA ALA A 662 0.99 -0.45 30.59
C ALA A 662 2.06 0.38 29.85
N LEU A 663 2.89 1.12 30.62
CA LEU A 663 3.98 1.93 30.05
C LEU A 663 5.11 1.10 29.43
N GLY A 664 5.35 -0.10 29.92
CA GLY A 664 6.28 -1.06 29.33
C GLY A 664 5.79 -1.62 27.99
N LYS A 665 4.48 -1.59 27.73
CA LYS A 665 3.87 -2.02 26.47
C LYS A 665 3.64 -0.87 25.49
N ASP A 666 3.23 0.27 26.01
CA ASP A 666 3.06 1.50 25.23
C ASP A 666 3.60 2.70 26.04
N GLN A 667 4.73 3.23 25.64
CA GLN A 667 5.33 4.43 26.23
C GLN A 667 4.45 5.69 26.09
N ASN A 668 3.45 5.64 25.22
CA ASN A 668 2.47 6.69 24.99
C ASN A 668 1.15 6.47 25.76
N ALA A 669 1.06 5.52 26.66
CA ALA A 669 -0.10 5.31 27.53
C ALA A 669 -0.28 6.47 28.51
N VAL A 670 -0.78 7.60 27.99
CA VAL A 670 -0.85 8.91 28.67
C VAL A 670 -1.59 8.82 30.00
N ILE A 671 -2.71 8.10 30.04
CA ILE A 671 -3.52 7.94 31.27
C ILE A 671 -2.73 7.16 32.32
N ALA A 672 -2.06 6.06 31.92
CA ALA A 672 -1.23 5.29 32.85
C ALA A 672 -0.06 6.13 33.40
N ALA A 673 0.60 6.93 32.53
CA ALA A 673 1.68 7.82 32.94
C ALA A 673 1.21 8.89 33.93
N ASN A 674 0.07 9.54 33.66
CA ASN A 674 -0.51 10.53 34.53
C ASN A 674 -0.89 9.94 35.90
N ASN A 675 -1.59 8.80 35.88
CA ASN A 675 -2.09 8.19 37.11
C ASN A 675 -0.95 7.61 37.95
N LEU A 676 0.09 7.07 37.33
CA LEU A 676 1.29 6.64 38.06
C LEU A 676 2.03 7.83 38.71
N ALA A 677 2.16 8.95 37.97
CA ALA A 677 2.76 10.18 38.52
C ALA A 677 1.97 10.74 39.71
N TRP A 678 0.64 10.76 39.58
CA TRP A 678 -0.28 11.15 40.68
C TRP A 678 -0.12 10.22 41.87
N LEU A 679 -0.17 8.92 41.68
CA LEU A 679 -0.05 7.91 42.72
C LEU A 679 1.25 8.05 43.51
N TYR A 680 2.37 8.32 42.86
CA TYR A 680 3.66 8.55 43.49
C TYR A 680 3.68 9.84 44.34
N ALA A 681 2.99 10.86 43.87
CA ALA A 681 2.91 12.13 44.59
C ALA A 681 2.00 12.08 45.86
N VAL A 682 0.90 11.32 45.76
CA VAL A 682 -0.11 11.29 46.83
C VAL A 682 0.22 10.28 47.93
N ASN A 683 0.67 9.09 47.58
CA ASN A 683 0.87 7.99 48.53
C ASN A 683 2.28 7.88 49.10
N GLY A 684 3.23 8.70 48.64
CA GLY A 684 4.58 8.75 49.20
C GLY A 684 5.42 7.48 49.01
N LYS A 685 4.92 6.51 48.23
CA LYS A 685 5.58 5.21 47.99
C LYS A 685 6.40 5.16 46.68
N GLY A 686 6.51 6.26 45.95
CA GLY A 686 7.16 6.31 44.68
C GLY A 686 8.31 7.30 44.58
N ASN A 687 9.03 7.25 43.46
CA ASN A 687 10.10 8.18 43.14
C ASN A 687 9.50 9.47 42.53
N LEU A 688 9.57 10.59 43.29
CA LEU A 688 9.07 11.89 42.84
C LEU A 688 9.81 12.41 41.58
N ASP A 689 11.08 12.00 41.35
CA ASP A 689 11.77 12.36 40.12
C ASP A 689 11.16 11.65 38.90
N GLU A 690 10.79 10.40 39.08
CA GLU A 690 10.05 9.66 38.03
C GLU A 690 8.66 10.26 37.82
N ALA A 691 7.96 10.63 38.91
CA ALA A 691 6.65 11.31 38.83
C ALA A 691 6.73 12.61 38.00
N VAL A 692 7.77 13.43 38.26
CA VAL A 692 8.01 14.66 37.46
C VAL A 692 8.22 14.35 36.01
N ARG A 693 9.10 13.37 35.69
CA ARG A 693 9.40 13.00 34.31
C ARG A 693 8.15 12.51 33.57
N LEU A 694 7.36 11.66 34.21
CA LEU A 694 6.10 11.15 33.64
C LEU A 694 5.10 12.29 33.39
N ALA A 695 4.82 13.12 34.40
CA ALA A 695 3.86 14.21 34.29
C ALA A 695 4.30 15.28 33.27
N GLN A 696 5.61 15.61 33.20
CA GLN A 696 6.15 16.50 32.17
C GLN A 696 5.91 15.94 30.77
N GLY A 697 6.20 14.66 30.53
CA GLY A 697 5.98 14.00 29.24
C GLY A 697 4.50 13.99 28.84
N VAL A 698 3.59 13.82 29.79
CA VAL A 698 2.14 13.88 29.57
C VAL A 698 1.71 15.30 29.17
N VAL A 699 2.15 16.33 29.89
CA VAL A 699 1.78 17.74 29.65
C VAL A 699 2.39 18.24 28.31
N GLN A 700 3.60 17.82 27.97
CA GLN A 700 4.22 18.17 26.69
C GLN A 700 3.37 17.71 25.50
N LYS A 701 2.80 16.51 25.58
CA LYS A 701 1.93 15.95 24.54
C LYS A 701 0.51 16.50 24.57
N ASN A 702 0.02 16.86 25.78
CA ASN A 702 -1.36 17.25 26.03
C ASN A 702 -1.44 18.54 26.88
N PRO A 703 -0.94 19.69 26.38
CA PRO A 703 -0.74 20.91 27.16
C PRO A 703 -2.03 21.62 27.60
N ASN A 704 -3.18 21.24 27.06
CA ASN A 704 -4.47 21.90 27.26
C ASN A 704 -5.48 21.07 28.07
N ILE A 705 -5.04 19.94 28.65
CA ILE A 705 -5.90 19.11 29.53
C ILE A 705 -5.70 19.56 30.98
N PRO A 706 -6.71 20.18 31.64
CA PRO A 706 -6.56 20.74 33.00
C PRO A 706 -6.03 19.71 33.98
N GLY A 707 -6.60 18.50 34.03
CA GLY A 707 -6.21 17.45 34.98
C GLY A 707 -4.76 16.98 34.83
N PHE A 708 -4.19 16.97 33.60
CA PHE A 708 -2.78 16.61 33.40
C PHE A 708 -1.85 17.72 33.90
N VAL A 709 -2.23 18.98 33.65
CA VAL A 709 -1.46 20.15 34.10
C VAL A 709 -1.52 20.25 35.63
N ASP A 710 -2.68 19.95 36.25
CA ASP A 710 -2.87 19.88 37.70
C ASP A 710 -1.99 18.79 38.32
N THR A 711 -1.99 17.57 37.75
CA THR A 711 -1.12 16.49 38.22
C THR A 711 0.35 16.92 38.23
N LEU A 712 0.84 17.57 37.17
CA LEU A 712 2.21 18.08 37.13
C LEU A 712 2.47 19.12 38.23
N GLY A 713 1.55 20.05 38.39
CA GLY A 713 1.63 21.07 39.44
C GLY A 713 1.65 20.46 40.83
N TRP A 714 0.79 19.47 41.11
CA TRP A 714 0.73 18.77 42.39
C TRP A 714 2.00 17.94 42.65
N VAL A 715 2.56 17.26 41.64
CA VAL A 715 3.85 16.57 41.74
C VAL A 715 4.98 17.54 42.09
N TYR A 716 5.02 18.73 41.48
CA TYR A 716 5.99 19.76 41.85
C TYR A 716 5.81 20.24 43.26
N TYR A 717 4.55 20.44 43.73
CA TYR A 717 4.25 20.80 45.12
C TYR A 717 4.78 19.76 46.10
N LYS A 718 4.50 18.49 45.87
CA LYS A 718 4.98 17.38 46.72
C LYS A 718 6.51 17.24 46.71
N LYS A 719 7.16 17.65 45.65
CA LYS A 719 8.63 17.69 45.53
C LYS A 719 9.26 18.94 46.17
N GLY A 720 8.45 19.90 46.65
CA GLY A 720 8.96 21.15 47.20
C GLY A 720 9.33 22.23 46.20
N LEU A 721 9.01 22.05 44.94
CA LEU A 721 9.26 23.00 43.84
C LEU A 721 8.09 24.01 43.73
N TYR A 722 7.84 24.76 44.78
CA TYR A 722 6.62 25.57 44.95
C TYR A 722 6.42 26.63 43.88
N GLY A 723 7.49 27.24 43.36
CA GLY A 723 7.41 28.21 42.27
C GLY A 723 6.86 27.58 40.97
N ALA A 724 7.41 26.46 40.56
CA ALA A 724 6.96 25.71 39.38
C ALA A 724 5.56 25.11 39.60
N ALA A 725 5.24 24.68 40.84
CA ALA A 725 3.91 24.19 41.18
C ALA A 725 2.85 25.27 40.98
N VAL A 726 3.07 26.48 41.48
CA VAL A 726 2.13 27.62 41.35
C VAL A 726 1.91 27.93 39.85
N GLU A 727 2.95 27.95 39.01
CA GLU A 727 2.85 28.24 37.58
C GLU A 727 1.93 27.23 36.86
N GLN A 728 2.16 25.92 37.07
CA GLN A 728 1.36 24.88 36.43
C GLN A 728 -0.08 24.86 36.95
N LEU A 729 -0.28 25.02 38.26
CA LEU A 729 -1.62 25.02 38.87
C LEU A 729 -2.45 26.25 38.47
N GLN A 730 -1.85 27.42 38.32
CA GLN A 730 -2.51 28.59 37.73
C GLN A 730 -2.98 28.32 36.32
N LYS A 731 -2.13 27.63 35.49
CA LYS A 731 -2.51 27.20 34.15
C LYS A 731 -3.66 26.21 34.18
N ALA A 732 -3.67 25.24 35.11
CA ALA A 732 -4.75 24.26 35.25
C ALA A 732 -6.09 24.94 35.57
N VAL A 733 -6.11 25.87 36.57
CA VAL A 733 -7.28 26.68 36.93
C VAL A 733 -7.78 27.47 35.70
N ALA A 734 -6.89 28.16 34.97
CA ALA A 734 -7.30 28.96 33.82
C ALA A 734 -7.89 28.11 32.67
N LEU A 735 -7.39 26.89 32.47
CA LEU A 735 -7.93 25.93 31.47
C LEU A 735 -9.31 25.44 31.90
N ASP A 736 -9.50 25.09 33.16
CA ASP A 736 -10.77 24.63 33.74
C ASP A 736 -11.85 25.72 33.67
N GLU A 737 -11.52 26.95 34.08
CA GLU A 737 -12.43 28.11 33.98
C GLU A 737 -12.83 28.42 32.52
N ARG A 738 -11.89 28.26 31.55
CA ARG A 738 -12.20 28.43 30.13
C ARG A 738 -13.19 27.35 29.64
N ALA A 739 -12.99 26.11 30.06
CA ALA A 739 -13.90 25.00 29.73
C ALA A 739 -15.29 25.24 30.34
N ALA A 740 -15.35 25.74 31.59
CA ALA A 740 -16.61 26.07 32.27
C ALA A 740 -17.38 27.22 31.57
N LYS A 741 -16.68 28.27 31.11
CA LYS A 741 -17.30 29.38 30.35
C LYS A 741 -17.91 28.94 29.01
N SER A 742 -17.41 27.86 28.41
CA SER A 742 -18.00 27.27 27.18
C SER A 742 -19.23 26.40 27.45
N GLY A 743 -19.62 26.22 28.72
CA GLY A 743 -20.77 25.40 29.13
C GLY A 743 -20.49 23.89 29.12
N ALA A 744 -19.26 23.48 28.88
CA ALA A 744 -18.90 22.06 28.75
C ALA A 744 -18.88 21.32 30.10
N VAL A 745 -18.44 21.99 31.18
CA VAL A 745 -18.28 21.42 32.54
C VAL A 745 -18.47 22.51 33.58
N SER A 746 -18.73 22.11 34.85
CA SER A 746 -18.66 23.02 36.01
C SER A 746 -17.21 23.10 36.51
N PRO A 747 -16.74 24.27 37.04
CA PRO A 747 -15.39 24.39 37.57
C PRO A 747 -15.13 23.39 38.70
N ALA A 748 -13.96 22.78 38.70
CA ALA A 748 -13.58 21.78 39.70
C ALA A 748 -12.90 22.42 40.92
N PRO A 749 -13.39 22.18 42.16
CA PRO A 749 -12.81 22.75 43.36
C PRO A 749 -11.37 22.32 43.63
N ASN A 750 -10.97 21.14 43.21
CA ASN A 750 -9.64 20.56 43.46
C ASN A 750 -8.50 21.40 42.84
N TYR A 751 -8.68 22.01 41.69
CA TYR A 751 -7.62 22.81 41.05
C TYR A 751 -7.32 24.07 41.85
N HIS A 752 -8.36 24.74 42.38
CA HIS A 752 -8.21 25.87 43.28
C HIS A 752 -7.60 25.47 44.63
N PHE A 753 -7.96 24.28 45.13
CA PHE A 753 -7.36 23.75 46.37
C PHE A 753 -5.87 23.50 46.20
N HIS A 754 -5.47 22.79 45.15
CA HIS A 754 -4.06 22.50 44.84
C HIS A 754 -3.25 23.79 44.67
N LEU A 755 -3.78 24.78 43.93
CA LEU A 755 -3.17 26.10 43.79
C LEU A 755 -3.03 26.83 45.15
N GLY A 756 -4.08 26.82 45.93
CA GLY A 756 -4.07 27.44 47.28
C GLY A 756 -3.01 26.82 48.20
N MET A 757 -2.86 25.50 48.17
CA MET A 757 -1.83 24.79 48.96
C MET A 757 -0.40 25.13 48.46
N ALA A 758 -0.19 25.21 47.14
CA ALA A 758 1.11 25.58 46.58
C ALA A 758 1.49 27.04 46.89
N LEU A 759 0.54 27.96 46.81
CA LEU A 759 0.72 29.38 47.18
C LEU A 759 1.06 29.53 48.67
N LYS A 760 0.33 28.82 49.56
CA LYS A 760 0.61 28.77 50.99
C LYS A 760 2.06 28.31 51.25
N ALA A 761 2.48 27.22 50.65
CA ALA A 761 3.85 26.68 50.79
C ALA A 761 4.92 27.62 50.22
N LYS A 762 4.59 28.39 49.19
CA LYS A 762 5.44 29.44 48.61
C LYS A 762 5.54 30.67 49.51
N GLY A 763 4.59 30.86 50.46
CA GLY A 763 4.54 32.00 51.37
C GLY A 763 3.62 33.15 50.96
N ASP A 764 2.86 33.00 49.86
CA ASP A 764 1.88 34.00 49.40
C ASP A 764 0.52 33.76 50.08
N LYS A 765 0.42 34.24 51.29
CA LYS A 765 -0.74 33.99 52.18
C LYS A 765 -2.05 34.55 51.62
N ASP A 766 -2.00 35.76 51.04
CA ASP A 766 -3.21 36.42 50.56
C ASP A 766 -3.78 35.74 49.30
N ALA A 767 -2.90 35.35 48.39
CA ALA A 767 -3.30 34.58 47.22
C ALA A 767 -3.78 33.17 47.62
N ALA A 768 -3.10 32.51 48.55
CA ALA A 768 -3.50 31.19 49.06
C ALA A 768 -4.92 31.23 49.68
N ARG A 769 -5.21 32.26 50.47
CA ARG A 769 -6.54 32.46 51.09
C ARG A 769 -7.63 32.56 50.01
N ARG A 770 -7.44 33.40 48.99
CA ARG A 770 -8.41 33.57 47.90
C ARG A 770 -8.72 32.26 47.18
N GLU A 771 -7.68 31.50 46.83
CA GLU A 771 -7.85 30.24 46.11
C GLU A 771 -8.52 29.17 46.97
N LEU A 772 -8.16 29.03 48.24
CA LEU A 772 -8.80 28.07 49.15
C LEU A 772 -10.28 28.43 49.45
N GLU A 773 -10.59 29.72 49.57
CA GLU A 773 -11.98 30.17 49.70
C GLU A 773 -12.77 29.89 48.41
N GLN A 774 -12.15 30.05 47.23
CA GLN A 774 -12.80 29.69 45.96
C GLN A 774 -13.06 28.19 45.89
N ALA A 775 -12.07 27.34 46.25
CA ALA A 775 -12.26 25.90 46.33
C ALA A 775 -13.45 25.50 47.23
N MET A 776 -13.56 26.15 48.41
CA MET A 776 -14.68 25.91 49.32
C MET A 776 -16.03 26.31 48.73
N ARG A 777 -16.12 27.49 48.08
CA ARG A 777 -17.37 27.95 47.44
C ARG A 777 -17.81 27.01 46.31
N LEU A 778 -16.85 26.52 45.48
CA LEU A 778 -17.15 25.56 44.45
C LEU A 778 -17.56 24.20 45.01
N GLY A 779 -16.94 23.79 46.13
CA GLY A 779 -17.25 22.55 46.82
C GLY A 779 -18.64 22.49 47.46
N GLU A 780 -19.34 23.64 47.62
CA GLU A 780 -20.76 23.66 48.04
C GLU A 780 -21.69 23.09 46.93
N ARG A 781 -21.24 23.12 45.67
CA ARG A 781 -22.04 22.72 44.50
C ARG A 781 -21.51 21.47 43.81
N ALA A 782 -20.34 20.99 44.21
CA ALA A 782 -19.66 19.84 43.62
C ALA A 782 -19.02 18.96 44.71
N SER A 783 -18.80 17.69 44.42
CA SER A 783 -18.06 16.81 45.35
C SER A 783 -16.63 17.33 45.56
N PHE A 784 -16.23 17.54 46.79
CA PHE A 784 -14.92 18.07 47.18
C PHE A 784 -14.32 17.22 48.31
N ALA A 785 -13.52 16.24 47.99
CA ALA A 785 -12.92 15.29 48.91
C ALA A 785 -11.98 15.98 49.91
N ASP A 786 -11.24 17.03 49.49
CA ASP A 786 -10.20 17.71 50.27
C ASP A 786 -10.74 18.91 51.09
N ALA A 787 -12.07 19.03 51.23
CA ALA A 787 -12.71 20.14 51.94
C ALA A 787 -12.22 20.31 53.40
N ALA A 788 -11.94 19.21 54.12
CA ALA A 788 -11.42 19.24 55.48
C ALA A 788 -9.99 19.81 55.52
N GLU A 789 -9.12 19.40 54.54
CA GLU A 789 -7.76 19.90 54.45
C GLU A 789 -7.72 21.37 54.03
N ALA A 790 -8.61 21.77 53.09
CA ALA A 790 -8.77 23.17 52.70
C ALA A 790 -9.14 24.08 53.86
N ARG A 791 -10.12 23.67 54.70
CA ARG A 791 -10.49 24.42 55.94
C ARG A 791 -9.32 24.54 56.93
N SER A 792 -8.60 23.44 57.17
CA SER A 792 -7.40 23.43 58.02
C SER A 792 -6.31 24.36 57.48
N ALA A 793 -6.10 24.34 56.16
CA ALA A 793 -5.14 25.21 55.50
C ALA A 793 -5.50 26.70 55.63
N LEU A 794 -6.80 27.05 55.48
CA LEU A 794 -7.32 28.40 55.68
C LEU A 794 -7.14 28.89 57.15
N ALA A 795 -7.43 28.01 58.10
CA ALA A 795 -7.31 28.36 59.54
C ALA A 795 -5.85 28.63 59.96
N SER A 796 -4.86 28.15 59.20
CA SER A 796 -3.44 28.28 59.47
C SER A 796 -2.74 29.39 58.68
N LEU A 797 -3.46 30.16 57.85
CA LEU A 797 -2.96 31.31 57.07
C LEU A 797 -3.06 32.60 57.95
#